data_c388f9aebb317f13cf9eae32844aa5d0
#
_entry.id   c388f9aebb317f13cf9eae32844aa5d0
#
_cell.length_a   1.000
_cell.length_b   1.000
_cell.length_c   1.000
_cell.angle_alpha   90.00
_cell.angle_beta   90.00
_cell.angle_gamma   90.00
#
_symmetry.space_group_name_H-M   'P 1'
#
loop_
_entity.id
_entity.type
_entity.pdbx_description
1 polymer ?
#
loop_
_entity_poly.entity_id
_entity_poly.type
_entity_poly.pdbx_seq_one_letter_code
_entity_poly.pdbx_strand_id
1 'polypeptide(L)'
;MDTSTTYDALVIGSGIGGMEAAIKLGDMGHRVLVVEKEPSIGGKMILLSKVFPTLDCASCISTPKMAATAHHPNVTVLTQSLVESVRGDAERGFQVTVRRAARYVDEALCTGCRLCETACTVAVPDQFNGEMVSRRAAYIPFPQAIPQKALVERPGTSPCTFGCPAGIKAHGYVSLVRSGKHEEAFGLVAETTPLVGTLGRACYAPCETACTRGSLEGPVSIRRLKRFIADTHYALPEPPTTERPAPNGKRVAVVGSGPAGLTAAWQLARNGYGVRIIESAPAAGGAPRLSIPSYRLPAEVVERDLVNVTDLGVEIVTGTRVDDLEELRNQGFDAVVVATGTPRPARLHVAGEESLSGVHAALDFLRDIRLGQPQDLTGKVVVVIGGGNVAIDAARSARRLGAAAVHMVCLERRAGMPAFGWEVDEALSEGVLLHDGWGIAGFRGTGSVEAVELKRCTSVVDDAGRFRPSYDEAHRDGLDCDVAIVAVGMGADTAAFPLLAPAGTRVLQTDPTTLQTAIPWVFAAGDAVTGPTTIAQAVGHGRRAAHMVDRWLRGLELAGFDEPLPVVDKAEVLARQGTHSRREPFDAAVRLAEAPKDFAELEPALSETEARQASGRCLDCGVCSECHQCLAACPADAIDLGMRPQRLEVEVSAVVVSTGYRLFPADLKPQYGWGRFKNVITGTQMERLLAPTRPYNTVLRPGDGRVPERIAYVMCTGSRDQTVGNPLCSKFCCMYSLKQNQLIMGALPLADVTVHYIDIRAAGKGYDEFFEQARAMGTTFVKGRVAGITEKEDGNLVLRYEDIDGGGVIAEAEYDLVVLAVGVQPNPEAAHPFAHGALTLDEHGYVAEVDEDLNPGATSIPGVFVAGAASGARDIPESILHSGAAVAQAAAQLERRRVPG
;
A
#
# COMPACT_ATOMS: atom_id res chain seq x y z
N MET A 1 -5.01 30.44 5.70
CA MET A 1 -5.50 30.54 4.30
C MET A 1 -6.68 31.47 4.32
N ASP A 2 -6.75 32.39 3.35
CA ASP A 2 -7.92 33.21 3.15
C ASP A 2 -9.15 32.30 2.95
N THR A 3 -10.13 32.44 3.79
CA THR A 3 -11.37 31.65 3.75
C THR A 3 -12.37 32.18 2.72
N SER A 4 -11.92 33.04 1.79
CA SER A 4 -12.73 33.53 0.68
C SER A 4 -13.16 32.37 -0.20
N THR A 5 -14.44 32.08 -0.23
CA THR A 5 -15.07 31.10 -1.12
C THR A 5 -15.40 31.65 -2.51
N THR A 6 -15.12 32.93 -2.75
CA THR A 6 -15.48 33.65 -3.99
C THR A 6 -14.26 34.25 -4.66
N TYR A 7 -14.08 33.97 -5.95
CA TYR A 7 -13.05 34.56 -6.81
C TYR A 7 -13.69 35.11 -8.08
N ASP A 8 -12.97 36.01 -8.77
CA ASP A 8 -13.45 36.52 -10.06
C ASP A 8 -13.23 35.48 -11.17
N ALA A 9 -12.07 34.83 -11.15
CA ALA A 9 -11.72 33.83 -12.15
C ALA A 9 -11.09 32.58 -11.57
N LEU A 10 -11.33 31.42 -12.20
CA LEU A 10 -10.64 30.17 -11.99
C LEU A 10 -9.70 29.88 -13.17
N VAL A 11 -8.48 29.49 -12.90
CA VAL A 11 -7.55 28.94 -13.89
C VAL A 11 -7.27 27.47 -13.57
N ILE A 12 -7.61 26.58 -14.50
CA ILE A 12 -7.40 25.13 -14.35
C ILE A 12 -6.09 24.74 -15.02
N GLY A 13 -5.07 24.45 -14.24
CA GLY A 13 -3.71 24.13 -14.67
C GLY A 13 -2.77 25.32 -14.58
N SER A 14 -1.56 25.07 -14.09
CA SER A 14 -0.51 26.07 -13.85
C SER A 14 0.72 25.87 -14.74
N GLY A 15 0.53 25.36 -15.97
CA GLY A 15 1.55 25.43 -17.01
C GLY A 15 1.83 26.86 -17.44
N ILE A 16 2.71 27.06 -18.44
CA ILE A 16 3.11 28.39 -18.88
C ILE A 16 1.90 29.26 -19.28
N GLY A 17 0.91 28.69 -19.95
CA GLY A 17 -0.33 29.39 -20.33
C GLY A 17 -1.20 29.76 -19.13
N GLY A 18 -1.38 28.86 -18.17
CA GLY A 18 -2.17 29.13 -16.97
C GLY A 18 -1.54 30.15 -16.05
N MET A 19 -0.22 30.12 -15.86
CA MET A 19 0.52 31.13 -15.11
C MET A 19 0.42 32.50 -15.78
N GLU A 20 0.56 32.58 -17.11
CA GLU A 20 0.36 33.79 -17.87
C GLU A 20 -1.05 34.36 -17.69
N ALA A 21 -2.07 33.52 -17.81
CA ALA A 21 -3.46 33.93 -17.61
C ALA A 21 -3.71 34.44 -16.20
N ALA A 22 -3.20 33.73 -15.19
CA ALA A 22 -3.40 34.11 -13.78
C ALA A 22 -2.71 35.45 -13.44
N ILE A 23 -1.47 35.65 -13.87
CA ILE A 23 -0.73 36.92 -13.64
C ILE A 23 -1.47 38.10 -14.31
N LYS A 24 -1.84 37.97 -15.59
CA LYS A 24 -2.49 39.05 -16.31
C LYS A 24 -3.86 39.45 -15.76
N LEU A 25 -4.67 38.45 -15.39
CA LEU A 25 -5.96 38.71 -14.70
C LEU A 25 -5.72 39.37 -13.34
N GLY A 26 -4.72 38.87 -12.58
CA GLY A 26 -4.32 39.46 -11.30
C GLY A 26 -3.85 40.90 -11.41
N ASP A 27 -3.01 41.24 -12.44
CA ASP A 27 -2.56 42.60 -12.73
C ASP A 27 -3.71 43.57 -13.08
N MET A 28 -4.81 43.02 -13.66
CA MET A 28 -6.04 43.78 -13.92
C MET A 28 -6.93 43.94 -12.66
N GLY A 29 -6.47 43.45 -11.52
CA GLY A 29 -7.17 43.59 -10.24
C GLY A 29 -8.24 42.54 -9.97
N HIS A 30 -8.30 41.45 -10.76
CA HIS A 30 -9.21 40.33 -10.51
C HIS A 30 -8.62 39.34 -9.51
N ARG A 31 -9.46 38.82 -8.61
CA ARG A 31 -9.08 37.73 -7.70
C ARG A 31 -9.12 36.39 -8.45
N VAL A 32 -7.98 35.74 -8.58
CA VAL A 32 -7.81 34.53 -9.39
C VAL A 32 -7.47 33.34 -8.50
N LEU A 33 -8.20 32.24 -8.68
CA LEU A 33 -7.86 30.94 -8.13
C LEU A 33 -7.17 30.10 -9.20
N VAL A 34 -5.95 29.62 -8.93
CA VAL A 34 -5.25 28.64 -9.78
C VAL A 34 -5.33 27.27 -9.12
N VAL A 35 -5.87 26.28 -9.85
CA VAL A 35 -5.94 24.89 -9.38
C VAL A 35 -5.00 24.03 -10.20
N GLU A 36 -4.01 23.43 -9.53
CA GLU A 36 -2.98 22.57 -10.12
C GLU A 36 -3.01 21.17 -9.53
N LYS A 37 -3.06 20.16 -10.38
CA LYS A 37 -3.10 18.75 -9.93
C LYS A 37 -1.76 18.24 -9.39
N GLU A 38 -0.66 18.79 -9.93
CA GLU A 38 0.68 18.41 -9.51
C GLU A 38 1.06 19.06 -8.16
N PRO A 39 2.06 18.53 -7.44
CA PRO A 39 2.49 19.08 -6.16
C PRO A 39 3.23 20.43 -6.26
N SER A 40 3.54 20.88 -7.46
CA SER A 40 4.15 22.18 -7.76
C SER A 40 3.58 22.76 -9.04
N ILE A 41 3.54 24.10 -9.14
CA ILE A 41 3.24 24.81 -10.38
C ILE A 41 4.42 24.72 -11.35
N GLY A 42 4.20 25.10 -12.64
CA GLY A 42 5.22 25.20 -13.70
C GLY A 42 4.95 24.30 -14.92
N GLY A 43 4.08 23.29 -14.78
CA GLY A 43 3.68 22.39 -15.88
C GLY A 43 4.87 21.66 -16.50
N LYS A 44 4.84 21.43 -17.82
CA LYS A 44 5.90 20.69 -18.52
C LYS A 44 7.19 21.49 -18.77
N MET A 45 7.14 22.82 -18.67
CA MET A 45 8.31 23.66 -18.92
C MET A 45 9.45 23.41 -17.92
N ILE A 46 9.12 23.01 -16.68
CA ILE A 46 10.12 22.67 -15.66
C ILE A 46 10.95 21.42 -15.99
N LEU A 47 10.48 20.57 -16.91
CA LEU A 47 11.18 19.35 -17.35
C LEU A 47 12.23 19.64 -18.43
N LEU A 48 12.14 20.79 -19.09
CA LEU A 48 13.00 21.12 -20.22
C LEU A 48 14.40 21.53 -19.76
N SER A 49 15.39 21.19 -20.58
CA SER A 49 16.79 21.64 -20.41
C SER A 49 16.93 23.11 -20.76
N LYS A 50 16.63 23.43 -22.04
CA LYS A 50 16.65 24.77 -22.60
C LYS A 50 15.41 24.99 -23.49
N VAL A 51 15.15 26.22 -23.91
CA VAL A 51 14.11 26.55 -24.89
C VAL A 51 14.75 26.81 -26.26
N PHE A 52 13.99 26.62 -27.34
CA PHE A 52 14.40 26.96 -28.69
C PHE A 52 13.69 28.28 -29.14
N PRO A 53 14.23 29.04 -30.05
CA PRO A 53 15.55 28.92 -30.71
C PRO A 53 16.69 29.57 -29.91
N THR A 54 16.40 30.25 -28.80
CA THR A 54 17.35 31.10 -28.07
C THR A 54 18.36 30.30 -27.22
N LEU A 55 18.09 29.03 -26.95
CA LEU A 55 18.87 28.17 -26.04
C LEU A 55 18.97 28.70 -24.60
N ASP A 56 18.01 29.51 -24.19
CA ASP A 56 17.89 29.97 -22.81
C ASP A 56 17.52 28.81 -21.87
N CYS A 57 17.97 28.92 -20.63
CA CYS A 57 17.65 27.92 -19.59
C CYS A 57 16.17 27.94 -19.24
N ALA A 58 15.48 26.83 -19.44
CA ALA A 58 14.05 26.74 -19.19
C ALA A 58 13.70 27.00 -17.71
N SER A 59 14.50 26.50 -16.76
CA SER A 59 14.33 26.77 -15.33
C SER A 59 14.52 28.24 -14.98
N CYS A 60 15.49 28.94 -15.62
CA CYS A 60 15.76 30.34 -15.37
C CYS A 60 14.63 31.26 -15.86
N ILE A 61 13.86 30.83 -16.87
CA ILE A 61 12.68 31.55 -17.36
C ILE A 61 11.44 31.18 -16.54
N SER A 62 11.23 29.89 -16.23
CA SER A 62 10.03 29.45 -15.56
C SER A 62 9.98 29.81 -14.07
N THR A 63 11.12 29.76 -13.36
CA THR A 63 11.18 30.04 -11.91
C THR A 63 10.69 31.44 -11.52
N PRO A 64 11.14 32.53 -12.18
CA PRO A 64 10.61 33.86 -11.89
C PRO A 64 9.10 33.97 -12.15
N LYS A 65 8.59 33.33 -13.22
CA LYS A 65 7.16 33.34 -13.53
C LYS A 65 6.36 32.52 -12.49
N MET A 66 6.87 31.38 -12.05
CA MET A 66 6.29 30.60 -10.96
C MET A 66 6.24 31.43 -9.66
N ALA A 67 7.34 32.13 -9.32
CA ALA A 67 7.40 32.99 -8.15
C ALA A 67 6.41 34.16 -8.26
N ALA A 68 6.34 34.85 -9.42
CA ALA A 68 5.40 35.93 -9.69
C ALA A 68 3.94 35.43 -9.51
N THR A 69 3.61 34.25 -10.02
CA THR A 69 2.27 33.66 -9.86
C THR A 69 1.94 33.38 -8.38
N ALA A 70 2.85 32.74 -7.65
CA ALA A 70 2.62 32.31 -6.28
C ALA A 70 2.57 33.46 -5.25
N HIS A 71 3.28 34.57 -5.54
CA HIS A 71 3.35 35.73 -4.64
C HIS A 71 2.52 36.92 -5.13
N HIS A 72 1.74 36.74 -6.20
CA HIS A 72 0.88 37.79 -6.70
C HIS A 72 -0.25 38.10 -5.68
N PRO A 73 -0.51 39.37 -5.31
CA PRO A 73 -1.49 39.72 -4.28
C PRO A 73 -2.92 39.28 -4.59
N ASN A 74 -3.27 39.18 -5.87
CA ASN A 74 -4.60 38.79 -6.34
C ASN A 74 -4.70 37.34 -6.83
N VAL A 75 -3.64 36.50 -6.66
CA VAL A 75 -3.64 35.11 -7.13
C VAL A 75 -3.49 34.15 -5.95
N THR A 76 -4.42 33.24 -5.81
CA THR A 76 -4.34 32.10 -4.86
C THR A 76 -4.02 30.83 -5.64
N VAL A 77 -3.03 30.07 -5.19
CA VAL A 77 -2.61 28.81 -5.83
C VAL A 77 -2.94 27.62 -4.94
N LEU A 78 -3.66 26.64 -5.47
CA LEU A 78 -3.91 25.34 -4.85
C LEU A 78 -3.21 24.24 -5.66
N THR A 79 -2.13 23.69 -5.12
CA THR A 79 -1.44 22.52 -5.68
C THR A 79 -2.04 21.22 -5.12
N GLN A 80 -1.74 20.07 -5.75
CA GLN A 80 -2.34 18.75 -5.44
C GLN A 80 -3.87 18.80 -5.44
N SER A 81 -4.46 19.63 -6.31
CA SER A 81 -5.87 19.93 -6.34
C SER A 81 -6.46 19.66 -7.72
N LEU A 82 -7.62 19.03 -7.75
CA LEU A 82 -8.35 18.69 -8.97
C LEU A 82 -9.71 19.34 -8.94
N VAL A 83 -10.11 19.99 -10.06
CA VAL A 83 -11.48 20.46 -10.25
C VAL A 83 -12.34 19.26 -10.58
N GLU A 84 -13.29 18.93 -9.72
CA GLU A 84 -14.21 17.80 -9.90
C GLU A 84 -15.45 18.18 -10.69
N SER A 85 -15.99 19.39 -10.47
CA SER A 85 -17.14 19.89 -11.23
C SER A 85 -17.15 21.39 -11.35
N VAL A 86 -17.66 21.86 -12.50
CA VAL A 86 -17.98 23.26 -12.80
C VAL A 86 -19.46 23.31 -13.23
N ARG A 87 -20.29 24.05 -12.50
CA ARG A 87 -21.73 24.17 -12.75
C ARG A 87 -22.15 25.63 -12.74
N GLY A 88 -23.10 26.00 -13.59
CA GLY A 88 -23.57 27.38 -13.68
C GLY A 88 -23.42 27.92 -15.08
N ASP A 89 -23.48 29.25 -15.21
CA ASP A 89 -23.43 29.95 -16.48
C ASP A 89 -22.75 31.34 -16.34
N ALA A 90 -22.52 32.01 -17.48
CA ALA A 90 -21.87 33.32 -17.53
C ALA A 90 -22.69 34.45 -16.84
N GLU A 91 -23.99 34.31 -16.71
CA GLU A 91 -24.84 35.36 -16.10
C GLU A 91 -24.87 35.27 -14.58
N ARG A 92 -25.00 34.05 -14.05
CA ARG A 92 -25.08 33.78 -12.60
C ARG A 92 -23.73 33.49 -11.95
N GLY A 93 -22.74 33.06 -12.73
CA GLY A 93 -21.45 32.57 -12.27
C GLY A 93 -21.41 31.02 -12.19
N PHE A 94 -20.26 30.54 -11.83
CA PHE A 94 -20.00 29.12 -11.75
C PHE A 94 -19.74 28.70 -10.29
N GLN A 95 -20.38 27.61 -9.88
CA GLN A 95 -20.03 26.88 -8.66
C GLN A 95 -19.05 25.77 -9.03
N VAL A 96 -17.92 25.75 -8.33
CA VAL A 96 -16.81 24.86 -8.60
C VAL A 96 -16.48 24.02 -7.38
N THR A 97 -16.48 22.70 -7.56
CA THR A 97 -16.00 21.76 -6.54
C THR A 97 -14.54 21.41 -6.81
N VAL A 98 -13.68 21.69 -5.85
CA VAL A 98 -12.25 21.36 -5.90
C VAL A 98 -11.92 20.32 -4.85
N ARG A 99 -11.33 19.20 -5.26
CA ARG A 99 -10.76 18.18 -4.36
C ARG A 99 -9.27 18.41 -4.19
N ARG A 100 -8.84 18.71 -2.98
CA ARG A 100 -7.43 18.82 -2.61
C ARG A 100 -6.97 17.51 -1.97
N ALA A 101 -5.97 16.86 -2.55
CA ALA A 101 -5.38 15.66 -1.99
C ALA A 101 -4.60 15.98 -0.70
N ALA A 102 -4.50 14.98 0.20
CA ALA A 102 -3.69 15.13 1.41
C ALA A 102 -2.19 15.15 1.05
N ARG A 103 -1.50 16.18 1.48
CA ARG A 103 -0.04 16.33 1.32
C ARG A 103 0.74 15.55 2.38
N TYR A 104 0.07 15.23 3.50
CA TYR A 104 0.66 14.62 4.71
C TYR A 104 1.81 15.44 5.31
N VAL A 105 1.91 16.71 4.94
CA VAL A 105 2.87 17.69 5.46
C VAL A 105 2.14 19.01 5.60
N ASP A 106 2.22 19.62 6.76
CA ASP A 106 1.72 20.98 7.00
C ASP A 106 2.64 21.98 6.31
N GLU A 107 2.11 22.65 5.29
CA GLU A 107 2.86 23.63 4.49
C GLU A 107 3.27 24.88 5.29
N ALA A 108 2.53 25.21 6.37
CA ALA A 108 2.87 26.35 7.22
C ALA A 108 4.08 26.03 8.10
N LEU A 109 4.15 24.81 8.63
CA LEU A 109 5.25 24.36 9.49
C LEU A 109 6.49 23.91 8.72
N CYS A 110 6.31 23.31 7.54
CA CYS A 110 7.42 22.77 6.75
C CYS A 110 8.40 23.84 6.30
N THR A 111 9.69 23.67 6.61
CA THR A 111 10.78 24.59 6.21
C THR A 111 11.45 24.22 4.88
N GLY A 112 11.14 23.07 4.28
CA GLY A 112 11.78 22.59 3.06
C GLY A 112 13.19 22.01 3.26
N CYS A 113 13.57 21.62 4.48
CA CYS A 113 14.93 21.17 4.85
C CYS A 113 15.35 19.80 4.27
N ARG A 114 14.42 18.99 3.72
CA ARG A 114 14.63 17.65 3.13
C ARG A 114 15.08 16.55 4.10
N LEU A 115 15.07 16.74 5.41
CA LEU A 115 15.44 15.68 6.36
C LEU A 115 14.48 14.48 6.27
N CYS A 116 13.20 14.71 6.03
CA CYS A 116 12.22 13.65 5.79
C CYS A 116 12.55 12.80 4.55
N GLU A 117 13.07 13.41 3.48
CA GLU A 117 13.51 12.73 2.27
C GLU A 117 14.72 11.83 2.56
N THR A 118 15.71 12.35 3.30
CA THR A 118 16.91 11.60 3.70
C THR A 118 16.57 10.41 4.62
N ALA A 119 15.63 10.59 5.55
CA ALA A 119 15.22 9.55 6.49
C ALA A 119 14.30 8.48 5.86
N CYS A 120 13.68 8.76 4.72
CA CYS A 120 12.72 7.85 4.10
C CYS A 120 13.38 6.56 3.60
N THR A 121 12.79 5.41 3.97
CA THR A 121 13.31 4.07 3.67
C THR A 121 12.85 3.50 2.33
N VAL A 122 11.88 4.15 1.68
CA VAL A 122 11.30 3.72 0.40
C VAL A 122 11.96 4.45 -0.77
N ALA A 123 12.19 3.71 -1.86
CA ALA A 123 12.62 4.25 -3.13
C ALA A 123 11.65 3.83 -4.24
N VAL A 124 11.12 4.81 -4.96
CA VAL A 124 10.20 4.62 -6.08
C VAL A 124 10.72 5.36 -7.32
N PRO A 125 10.27 5.00 -8.54
CA PRO A 125 10.66 5.73 -9.74
C PRO A 125 10.39 7.23 -9.64
N ASP A 126 11.32 8.05 -10.11
CA ASP A 126 11.21 9.51 -10.10
C ASP A 126 10.63 10.02 -11.42
N GLN A 127 9.36 10.41 -11.40
CA GLN A 127 8.64 10.91 -12.57
C GLN A 127 9.25 12.21 -13.11
N PHE A 128 9.78 13.07 -12.23
CA PHE A 128 10.44 14.31 -12.67
C PHE A 128 11.65 14.03 -13.57
N ASN A 129 12.38 12.96 -13.29
CA ASN A 129 13.52 12.51 -14.09
C ASN A 129 13.17 11.39 -15.08
N GLY A 130 11.90 11.26 -15.49
CA GLY A 130 11.45 10.28 -16.47
C GLY A 130 11.71 8.83 -16.05
N GLU A 131 11.67 8.57 -14.76
CA GLU A 131 11.87 7.24 -14.13
C GLU A 131 13.27 6.62 -14.33
N MET A 132 14.24 7.42 -14.82
CA MET A 132 15.64 6.97 -14.99
C MET A 132 16.38 6.82 -13.65
N VAL A 133 15.90 7.43 -12.60
CA VAL A 133 16.41 7.33 -11.22
C VAL A 133 15.24 7.14 -10.25
N SER A 134 15.56 6.84 -8.99
CA SER A 134 14.56 6.74 -7.92
C SER A 134 14.53 7.99 -7.06
N ARG A 135 13.36 8.28 -6.48
CA ARG A 135 13.12 9.25 -5.41
C ARG A 135 12.53 8.57 -4.18
N ARG A 136 12.41 9.32 -3.11
CA ARG A 136 11.81 8.86 -1.87
C ARG A 136 10.28 9.03 -1.89
N ALA A 137 9.57 8.32 -1.00
CA ALA A 137 8.14 8.53 -0.79
C ALA A 137 7.86 9.90 -0.14
N ALA A 138 8.72 10.34 0.79
CA ALA A 138 8.74 11.72 1.29
C ALA A 138 9.77 12.51 0.46
N TYR A 139 9.35 13.58 -0.22
CA TYR A 139 10.21 14.30 -1.14
C TYR A 139 9.74 15.73 -1.41
N ILE A 140 10.63 16.55 -1.97
CA ILE A 140 10.28 17.81 -2.63
C ILE A 140 10.34 17.57 -4.14
N PRO A 141 9.32 17.94 -4.93
CA PRO A 141 9.17 17.52 -6.33
C PRO A 141 10.39 17.79 -7.21
N PHE A 142 10.99 18.96 -7.08
CA PHE A 142 12.23 19.35 -7.77
C PHE A 142 12.86 20.57 -7.06
N PRO A 143 14.12 20.95 -7.36
CA PRO A 143 14.82 21.99 -6.60
C PRO A 143 14.15 23.35 -6.57
N GLN A 144 13.46 23.75 -7.66
CA GLN A 144 12.77 25.04 -7.81
C GLN A 144 11.26 24.94 -7.60
N ALA A 145 10.76 23.86 -6.98
CA ALA A 145 9.34 23.65 -6.77
C ALA A 145 8.68 24.81 -6.00
N ILE A 146 7.48 25.16 -6.40
CA ILE A 146 6.64 26.14 -5.70
C ILE A 146 5.25 25.51 -5.46
N PRO A 147 4.85 25.32 -4.19
CA PRO A 147 5.61 25.63 -2.96
C PRO A 147 6.82 24.69 -2.78
N GLN A 148 7.93 25.24 -2.24
CA GLN A 148 9.12 24.45 -1.91
C GLN A 148 8.93 23.71 -0.58
N LYS A 149 7.92 22.89 -0.50
CA LYS A 149 7.48 22.15 0.67
C LYS A 149 7.52 20.65 0.36
N ALA A 150 7.88 19.85 1.35
CA ALA A 150 7.84 18.40 1.21
C ALA A 150 6.39 17.90 1.06
N LEU A 151 6.27 16.70 0.54
CA LEU A 151 5.04 15.91 0.57
C LEU A 151 5.39 14.45 0.81
N VAL A 152 4.42 13.66 1.24
CA VAL A 152 4.53 12.22 1.33
C VAL A 152 3.55 11.61 0.33
N GLU A 153 4.07 10.90 -0.65
CA GLU A 153 3.21 10.17 -1.60
C GLU A 153 2.64 8.93 -0.94
N ARG A 154 1.32 8.91 -0.83
CA ARG A 154 0.57 7.82 -0.19
C ARG A 154 -0.75 7.60 -0.93
N PRO A 155 -0.72 6.85 -2.06
CA PRO A 155 -1.90 6.60 -2.88
C PRO A 155 -2.95 5.74 -2.17
N GLY A 156 -2.52 4.96 -1.17
CA GLY A 156 -3.40 4.09 -0.40
C GLY A 156 -2.63 3.20 0.56
N THR A 157 -3.34 2.26 1.18
CA THR A 157 -2.76 1.26 2.09
C THR A 157 -2.21 0.09 1.30
N SER A 158 -1.02 -0.39 1.65
CA SER A 158 -0.44 -1.61 1.06
C SER A 158 -1.33 -2.83 1.35
N PRO A 159 -1.53 -3.76 0.40
CA PRO A 159 -2.35 -4.95 0.61
C PRO A 159 -1.95 -5.78 1.84
N CYS A 160 -0.64 -5.89 2.12
CA CYS A 160 -0.14 -6.61 3.29
C CYS A 160 -0.47 -5.92 4.63
N THR A 161 -0.46 -4.60 4.69
CA THR A 161 -0.87 -3.83 5.88
C THR A 161 -2.39 -3.92 6.07
N PHE A 162 -3.16 -3.73 5.01
CA PHE A 162 -4.62 -3.83 5.05
C PHE A 162 -5.10 -5.25 5.42
N GLY A 163 -4.44 -6.28 4.90
CA GLY A 163 -4.76 -7.68 5.20
C GLY A 163 -4.44 -8.11 6.63
N CYS A 164 -3.82 -7.27 7.46
CA CYS A 164 -3.51 -7.59 8.84
C CYS A 164 -4.69 -7.23 9.78
N PRO A 165 -5.40 -8.20 10.36
CA PRO A 165 -6.54 -7.91 11.24
C PRO A 165 -6.14 -7.23 12.56
N ALA A 166 -4.87 -7.32 12.96
CA ALA A 166 -4.31 -6.58 14.08
C ALA A 166 -4.01 -5.10 13.74
N GLY A 167 -4.00 -4.71 12.46
CA GLY A 167 -3.63 -3.36 12.02
C GLY A 167 -2.12 -3.08 12.07
N ILE A 168 -1.27 -4.12 12.06
CA ILE A 168 0.19 -3.96 12.07
C ILE A 168 0.64 -3.43 10.71
N LYS A 169 1.49 -2.41 10.70
CA LYS A 169 2.06 -1.79 9.50
C LYS A 169 3.11 -2.71 8.86
N ALA A 170 2.63 -3.75 8.15
CA ALA A 170 3.50 -4.80 7.60
C ALA A 170 4.53 -4.24 6.60
N HIS A 171 4.12 -3.37 5.70
CA HIS A 171 5.02 -2.68 4.77
C HIS A 171 6.09 -1.87 5.52
N GLY A 172 5.71 -1.21 6.64
CA GLY A 172 6.61 -0.37 7.44
C GLY A 172 7.79 -1.15 8.00
N TYR A 173 7.54 -2.21 8.75
CA TYR A 173 8.66 -2.95 9.35
C TYR A 173 9.46 -3.75 8.31
N VAL A 174 8.86 -4.21 7.22
CA VAL A 174 9.61 -4.82 6.11
C VAL A 174 10.60 -3.81 5.50
N SER A 175 10.17 -2.56 5.29
CA SER A 175 11.02 -1.49 4.77
C SER A 175 12.14 -1.10 5.74
N LEU A 176 11.87 -1.10 7.05
CA LEU A 176 12.86 -0.84 8.09
C LEU A 176 13.91 -1.96 8.17
N VAL A 177 13.50 -3.23 8.13
CA VAL A 177 14.44 -4.37 8.09
C VAL A 177 15.34 -4.28 6.86
N ARG A 178 14.79 -3.99 5.67
CA ARG A 178 15.57 -3.76 4.45
C ARG A 178 16.64 -2.68 4.63
N SER A 179 16.35 -1.66 5.43
CA SER A 179 17.24 -0.53 5.70
C SER A 179 18.19 -0.77 6.88
N GLY A 180 18.16 -1.95 7.52
CA GLY A 180 18.99 -2.28 8.67
C GLY A 180 18.55 -1.63 9.99
N LYS A 181 17.32 -1.12 10.05
CA LYS A 181 16.74 -0.43 11.21
C LYS A 181 15.85 -1.39 12.00
N HIS A 182 16.48 -2.34 12.71
CA HIS A 182 15.79 -3.46 13.31
C HIS A 182 15.02 -3.05 14.59
N GLU A 183 15.60 -2.17 15.41
CA GLU A 183 14.95 -1.66 16.62
C GLU A 183 13.74 -0.77 16.28
N GLU A 184 13.86 0.09 15.28
CA GLU A 184 12.73 0.90 14.79
C GLU A 184 11.65 0.00 14.17
N ALA A 185 12.04 -1.14 13.55
CA ALA A 185 11.08 -2.12 13.03
C ALA A 185 10.31 -2.83 14.16
N PHE A 186 11.00 -3.21 15.24
CA PHE A 186 10.36 -3.74 16.44
C PHE A 186 9.43 -2.70 17.07
N GLY A 187 9.90 -1.48 17.29
CA GLY A 187 9.12 -0.38 17.84
C GLY A 187 7.84 -0.10 17.04
N LEU A 188 7.92 -0.11 15.71
CA LEU A 188 6.75 0.08 14.84
C LEU A 188 5.69 -1.02 15.00
N VAL A 189 6.10 -2.29 15.16
CA VAL A 189 5.15 -3.37 15.47
C VAL A 189 4.61 -3.23 16.90
N ALA A 190 5.48 -2.88 17.84
CA ALA A 190 5.12 -2.62 19.23
C ALA A 190 4.24 -1.39 19.45
N GLU A 191 4.07 -0.48 18.46
CA GLU A 191 3.00 0.54 18.50
C GLU A 191 1.58 -0.06 18.47
N THR A 192 1.45 -1.26 17.92
CA THR A 192 0.16 -1.90 17.64
C THR A 192 -0.16 -3.04 18.60
N THR A 193 0.85 -3.78 19.06
CA THR A 193 0.68 -4.98 19.88
C THR A 193 1.88 -5.24 20.78
N PRO A 194 1.68 -5.72 22.02
CA PRO A 194 2.78 -6.18 22.86
C PRO A 194 3.32 -7.55 22.44
N LEU A 195 2.62 -8.30 21.59
CA LEU A 195 2.87 -9.72 21.28
C LEU A 195 3.71 -9.91 20.02
N VAL A 196 4.84 -9.20 19.90
CA VAL A 196 5.68 -9.20 18.69
C VAL A 196 6.30 -10.58 18.43
N GLY A 197 6.87 -11.20 19.46
CA GLY A 197 7.50 -12.52 19.38
C GLY A 197 6.51 -13.64 19.10
N THR A 198 5.37 -13.62 19.79
CA THR A 198 4.25 -14.56 19.58
C THR A 198 3.72 -14.49 18.16
N LEU A 199 3.45 -13.28 17.64
CA LEU A 199 2.96 -13.10 16.26
C LEU A 199 4.02 -13.36 15.20
N GLY A 200 5.30 -13.28 15.54
CA GLY A 200 6.40 -13.68 14.65
C GLY A 200 6.42 -15.18 14.39
N ARG A 201 5.88 -15.99 15.31
CA ARG A 201 5.89 -17.45 15.26
C ARG A 201 4.52 -18.08 14.93
N ALA A 202 3.48 -17.70 15.65
CA ALA A 202 2.19 -18.36 15.60
C ALA A 202 1.11 -17.64 14.76
N CYS A 203 1.49 -16.66 13.93
CA CYS A 203 0.57 -15.98 12.99
C CYS A 203 0.44 -16.79 11.69
N TYR A 204 -0.79 -16.94 11.19
CA TYR A 204 -1.07 -17.58 9.89
C TYR A 204 -0.74 -16.67 8.68
N ALA A 205 -0.23 -15.48 8.91
CA ALA A 205 0.32 -14.54 7.93
C ALA A 205 -0.65 -14.09 6.81
N PRO A 206 -1.84 -13.54 7.10
CA PRO A 206 -2.74 -13.04 6.06
C PRO A 206 -2.13 -11.91 5.22
N CYS A 207 -1.15 -11.20 5.76
CA CYS A 207 -0.34 -10.22 5.05
C CYS A 207 0.47 -10.84 3.89
N GLU A 208 0.92 -12.10 4.01
CA GLU A 208 1.61 -12.84 2.95
C GLU A 208 0.62 -13.26 1.86
N THR A 209 -0.56 -13.76 2.25
CA THR A 209 -1.65 -14.07 1.31
C THR A 209 -2.08 -12.84 0.50
N ALA A 210 -2.11 -11.66 1.13
CA ALA A 210 -2.46 -10.41 0.48
C ALA A 210 -1.31 -9.79 -0.34
N CYS A 211 -0.07 -10.26 -0.19
CA CYS A 211 1.11 -9.66 -0.78
C CYS A 211 1.04 -9.64 -2.31
N THR A 212 1.26 -8.48 -2.94
CA THR A 212 1.27 -8.32 -4.41
C THR A 212 2.36 -9.17 -5.05
N ARG A 213 3.51 -9.35 -4.38
CA ARG A 213 4.61 -10.20 -4.87
C ARG A 213 4.19 -11.66 -5.05
N GLY A 214 3.17 -12.11 -4.32
CA GLY A 214 2.56 -13.45 -4.49
C GLY A 214 2.01 -13.72 -5.89
N SER A 215 1.73 -12.68 -6.68
CA SER A 215 1.31 -12.79 -8.08
C SER A 215 2.48 -13.00 -9.06
N LEU A 216 3.72 -12.91 -8.59
CA LEU A 216 4.94 -13.12 -9.38
C LEU A 216 5.55 -14.48 -9.06
N GLU A 217 6.53 -14.54 -8.16
CA GLU A 217 7.23 -15.78 -7.79
C GLU A 217 6.97 -16.25 -6.35
N GLY A 218 6.13 -15.56 -5.60
CA GLY A 218 5.77 -15.87 -4.22
C GLY A 218 5.87 -14.66 -3.28
N PRO A 219 5.13 -14.65 -2.16
CA PRO A 219 5.07 -13.52 -1.25
C PRO A 219 6.42 -13.23 -0.57
N VAL A 220 6.54 -12.06 0.03
CA VAL A 220 7.61 -11.74 0.99
C VAL A 220 7.36 -12.51 2.28
N SER A 221 8.38 -13.08 2.92
CA SER A 221 8.29 -13.85 4.17
C SER A 221 8.08 -12.92 5.38
N ILE A 222 6.92 -12.24 5.39
CA ILE A 222 6.60 -11.11 6.30
C ILE A 222 6.55 -11.57 7.76
N ARG A 223 5.97 -12.75 8.04
CA ARG A 223 5.91 -13.31 9.39
C ARG A 223 7.30 -13.63 9.94
N ARG A 224 8.17 -14.22 9.12
CA ARG A 224 9.55 -14.53 9.51
C ARG A 224 10.38 -13.27 9.78
N LEU A 225 10.15 -12.20 9.02
CA LEU A 225 10.78 -10.89 9.29
C LEU A 225 10.31 -10.33 10.64
N LYS A 226 9.05 -10.50 11.02
CA LYS A 226 8.55 -10.12 12.34
C LYS A 226 9.21 -10.93 13.45
N ARG A 227 9.41 -12.25 13.25
CA ARG A 227 10.16 -13.09 14.17
C ARG A 227 11.61 -12.59 14.31
N PHE A 228 12.27 -12.31 13.18
CA PHE A 228 13.65 -11.81 13.16
C PHE A 228 13.83 -10.55 14.01
N ILE A 229 12.96 -9.55 13.86
CA ILE A 229 13.05 -8.32 14.65
C ILE A 229 12.76 -8.56 16.13
N ALA A 230 11.84 -9.46 16.48
CA ALA A 230 11.56 -9.81 17.86
C ALA A 230 12.76 -10.52 18.51
N ASP A 231 13.34 -11.50 17.82
CA ASP A 231 14.50 -12.24 18.32
C ASP A 231 15.73 -11.34 18.46
N THR A 232 15.94 -10.40 17.52
CA THR A 232 17.00 -9.40 17.58
C THR A 232 16.84 -8.48 18.79
N HIS A 233 15.64 -7.95 19.01
CA HIS A 233 15.32 -7.08 20.14
C HIS A 233 15.49 -7.81 21.48
N TYR A 234 14.95 -9.02 21.60
CA TYR A 234 15.01 -9.80 22.83
C TYR A 234 16.43 -10.34 23.14
N ALA A 235 17.34 -10.31 22.19
CA ALA A 235 18.74 -10.64 22.40
C ALA A 235 19.58 -9.47 22.94
N LEU A 236 19.04 -8.25 22.99
CA LEU A 236 19.73 -7.08 23.53
C LEU A 236 19.96 -7.27 25.05
N PRO A 237 21.14 -6.93 25.56
CA PRO A 237 21.42 -6.98 27.02
C PRO A 237 20.49 -6.08 27.83
N GLU A 238 20.20 -4.89 27.29
CA GLU A 238 19.32 -3.87 27.89
C GLU A 238 18.36 -3.36 26.79
N PRO A 239 17.23 -4.05 26.56
CA PRO A 239 16.26 -3.58 25.58
C PRO A 239 15.66 -2.24 26.04
N PRO A 240 15.36 -1.32 25.09
CA PRO A 240 14.70 -0.06 25.40
C PRO A 240 13.38 -0.28 26.16
N THR A 241 13.21 0.38 27.29
CA THR A 241 11.97 0.32 28.07
C THR A 241 10.95 1.33 27.56
N THR A 242 9.67 0.96 27.58
CA THR A 242 8.59 1.90 27.25
C THR A 242 8.36 2.83 28.44
N GLU A 243 8.37 4.14 28.19
CA GLU A 243 8.04 5.14 29.22
C GLU A 243 6.60 4.96 29.70
N ARG A 244 6.40 4.94 31.01
CA ARG A 244 5.08 4.86 31.62
C ARG A 244 4.39 6.22 31.55
N PRO A 245 3.19 6.31 30.97
CA PRO A 245 2.45 7.57 30.95
C PRO A 245 1.97 7.98 32.35
N ALA A 246 1.73 9.26 32.55
CA ALA A 246 1.17 9.77 33.81
C ALA A 246 -0.22 9.14 34.05
N PRO A 247 -0.51 8.67 35.29
CA PRO A 247 -1.82 8.11 35.62
C PRO A 247 -2.97 9.11 35.43
N ASN A 248 -4.05 8.69 34.79
CA ASN A 248 -5.26 9.50 34.60
C ASN A 248 -6.31 9.36 35.74
N GLY A 249 -5.99 8.57 36.76
CA GLY A 249 -6.82 8.37 37.95
C GLY A 249 -7.93 7.33 37.80
N LYS A 250 -8.17 6.75 36.62
CA LYS A 250 -9.19 5.71 36.35
C LYS A 250 -8.59 4.34 36.29
N ARG A 251 -9.38 3.32 36.64
CA ARG A 251 -8.95 1.92 36.71
C ARG A 251 -9.80 1.01 35.83
N VAL A 252 -9.17 0.08 35.14
CA VAL A 252 -9.84 -0.91 34.28
C VAL A 252 -9.42 -2.32 34.67
N ALA A 253 -10.38 -3.22 34.85
CA ALA A 253 -10.12 -4.65 35.00
C ALA A 253 -10.22 -5.35 33.64
N VAL A 254 -9.31 -6.29 33.38
CA VAL A 254 -9.33 -7.16 32.22
C VAL A 254 -9.42 -8.60 32.68
N VAL A 255 -10.48 -9.29 32.30
CA VAL A 255 -10.73 -10.70 32.69
C VAL A 255 -10.25 -11.60 31.55
N GLY A 256 -9.12 -12.26 31.78
CA GLY A 256 -8.43 -13.12 30.84
C GLY A 256 -7.17 -12.49 30.25
N SER A 257 -6.08 -13.26 30.24
CA SER A 257 -4.75 -12.86 29.77
C SER A 257 -4.40 -13.40 28.37
N GLY A 258 -5.41 -13.74 27.56
CA GLY A 258 -5.19 -14.11 26.16
C GLY A 258 -4.78 -12.89 25.30
N PRO A 259 -4.50 -13.08 23.99
CA PRO A 259 -4.04 -12.01 23.09
C PRO A 259 -4.92 -10.75 23.08
N ALA A 260 -6.25 -10.92 23.15
CA ALA A 260 -7.18 -9.79 23.21
C ALA A 260 -7.06 -9.05 24.55
N GLY A 261 -7.02 -9.75 25.68
CA GLY A 261 -6.91 -9.15 27.02
C GLY A 261 -5.57 -8.46 27.22
N LEU A 262 -4.47 -9.09 26.84
CA LEU A 262 -3.12 -8.51 26.92
C LEU A 262 -3.01 -7.24 26.09
N THR A 263 -3.55 -7.26 24.85
CA THR A 263 -3.49 -6.10 23.97
C THR A 263 -4.39 -4.97 24.48
N ALA A 264 -5.59 -5.29 25.00
CA ALA A 264 -6.47 -4.28 25.61
C ALA A 264 -5.82 -3.64 26.83
N ALA A 265 -5.28 -4.44 27.74
CA ALA A 265 -4.60 -3.98 28.94
C ALA A 265 -3.39 -3.09 28.61
N TRP A 266 -2.56 -3.54 27.69
CA TRP A 266 -1.39 -2.81 27.22
C TRP A 266 -1.77 -1.47 26.61
N GLN A 267 -2.79 -1.40 25.73
CA GLN A 267 -3.22 -0.15 25.12
C GLN A 267 -3.83 0.81 26.13
N LEU A 268 -4.64 0.32 27.09
CA LEU A 268 -5.21 1.14 28.15
C LEU A 268 -4.13 1.69 29.08
N ALA A 269 -3.13 0.87 29.45
CA ALA A 269 -2.00 1.34 30.25
C ALA A 269 -1.20 2.43 29.55
N ARG A 270 -1.01 2.35 28.22
CA ARG A 270 -0.40 3.41 27.41
C ARG A 270 -1.21 4.72 27.39
N ASN A 271 -2.52 4.63 27.64
CA ASN A 271 -3.39 5.82 27.79
C ASN A 271 -3.46 6.33 29.25
N GLY A 272 -2.63 5.81 30.16
CA GLY A 272 -2.53 6.24 31.56
C GLY A 272 -3.54 5.62 32.50
N TYR A 273 -4.31 4.62 32.08
CA TYR A 273 -5.22 3.89 32.97
C TYR A 273 -4.46 2.94 33.90
N GLY A 274 -4.92 2.82 35.15
CA GLY A 274 -4.48 1.77 36.05
C GLY A 274 -5.15 0.45 35.62
N VAL A 275 -4.38 -0.56 35.18
CA VAL A 275 -4.94 -1.78 34.63
C VAL A 275 -4.53 -3.01 35.44
N ARG A 276 -5.50 -3.88 35.75
CA ARG A 276 -5.28 -5.20 36.33
C ARG A 276 -5.86 -6.27 35.42
N ILE A 277 -5.05 -7.27 35.06
CA ILE A 277 -5.49 -8.50 34.40
C ILE A 277 -5.75 -9.56 35.47
N ILE A 278 -6.89 -10.24 35.36
CA ILE A 278 -7.27 -11.36 36.24
C ILE A 278 -7.39 -12.61 35.36
N GLU A 279 -6.53 -13.60 35.65
CA GLU A 279 -6.41 -14.85 34.86
C GLU A 279 -6.72 -16.06 35.73
N SER A 280 -7.62 -16.92 35.26
CA SER A 280 -8.04 -18.15 35.96
C SER A 280 -6.97 -19.27 35.91
N ALA A 281 -6.15 -19.29 34.85
CA ALA A 281 -5.07 -20.27 34.73
C ALA A 281 -3.88 -19.91 35.65
N PRO A 282 -3.02 -20.89 35.94
CA PRO A 282 -1.81 -20.64 36.76
C PRO A 282 -0.73 -19.87 36.04
N ALA A 283 -0.84 -19.73 34.70
CA ALA A 283 0.11 -18.97 33.88
C ALA A 283 -0.64 -18.02 32.93
N ALA A 284 -0.13 -16.79 32.76
CA ALA A 284 -0.68 -15.80 31.85
C ALA A 284 -0.26 -16.07 30.40
N GLY A 285 -1.04 -15.56 29.42
CA GLY A 285 -0.77 -15.64 27.99
C GLY A 285 -1.87 -16.32 27.18
N GLY A 286 -2.86 -16.93 27.82
CA GLY A 286 -3.98 -17.60 27.17
C GLY A 286 -3.53 -18.76 26.25
N ALA A 287 -4.22 -18.98 25.12
CA ALA A 287 -3.92 -20.08 24.20
C ALA A 287 -2.44 -20.11 23.72
N PRO A 288 -1.77 -19.00 23.41
CA PRO A 288 -0.32 -18.98 23.10
C PRO A 288 0.56 -19.64 24.16
N ARG A 289 0.24 -19.47 25.43
CA ARG A 289 0.99 -20.05 26.54
C ARG A 289 0.52 -21.45 26.92
N LEU A 290 -0.77 -21.72 26.77
CA LEU A 290 -1.42 -22.91 27.35
C LEU A 290 -1.74 -24.01 26.33
N SER A 291 -1.87 -23.69 25.02
CA SER A 291 -2.37 -24.67 24.04
C SER A 291 -1.44 -24.82 22.81
N ILE A 292 -0.74 -23.77 22.38
CA ILE A 292 0.17 -23.88 21.24
C ILE A 292 1.42 -24.62 21.68
N PRO A 293 1.82 -25.72 21.01
CA PRO A 293 2.99 -26.50 21.39
C PRO A 293 4.30 -25.73 21.33
N SER A 294 5.28 -26.10 22.20
CA SER A 294 6.57 -25.38 22.27
C SER A 294 7.39 -25.45 20.99
N TYR A 295 7.24 -26.51 20.19
CA TYR A 295 7.94 -26.63 18.90
C TYR A 295 7.49 -25.57 17.86
N ARG A 296 6.34 -24.93 18.09
CA ARG A 296 5.83 -23.77 17.30
C ARG A 296 6.06 -22.46 18.03
N LEU A 297 5.81 -22.43 19.34
CA LEU A 297 5.90 -21.22 20.15
C LEU A 297 6.49 -21.55 21.55
N PRO A 298 7.80 -21.36 21.74
CA PRO A 298 8.44 -21.53 23.05
C PRO A 298 7.80 -20.66 24.14
N ALA A 299 7.74 -21.16 25.37
CA ALA A 299 7.12 -20.45 26.48
C ALA A 299 7.84 -19.12 26.78
N GLU A 300 9.16 -19.12 26.67
CA GLU A 300 10.04 -17.98 26.94
C GLU A 300 9.72 -16.79 26.01
N VAL A 301 9.23 -17.06 24.80
CA VAL A 301 8.81 -16.00 23.85
C VAL A 301 7.56 -15.31 24.37
N VAL A 302 6.56 -16.06 24.85
CA VAL A 302 5.36 -15.49 25.43
C VAL A 302 5.68 -14.71 26.71
N GLU A 303 6.56 -15.24 27.53
CA GLU A 303 7.02 -14.59 28.77
C GLU A 303 7.71 -13.24 28.49
N ARG A 304 8.54 -13.16 27.44
CA ARG A 304 9.14 -11.89 26.99
C ARG A 304 8.11 -10.91 26.46
N ASP A 305 7.14 -11.37 25.70
CA ASP A 305 6.03 -10.53 25.25
C ASP A 305 5.20 -9.98 26.42
N LEU A 306 5.03 -10.76 27.53
CA LEU A 306 4.36 -10.31 28.75
C LEU A 306 5.11 -9.15 29.45
N VAL A 307 6.44 -9.12 29.37
CA VAL A 307 7.25 -8.01 29.90
C VAL A 307 6.83 -6.69 29.28
N ASN A 308 6.55 -6.65 27.95
CA ASN A 308 6.06 -5.44 27.29
C ASN A 308 4.76 -4.88 27.91
N VAL A 309 3.97 -5.76 28.56
CA VAL A 309 2.72 -5.36 29.23
C VAL A 309 2.99 -4.92 30.66
N THR A 310 3.78 -5.69 31.41
CA THR A 310 4.04 -5.43 32.84
C THR A 310 4.93 -4.20 33.06
N ASP A 311 5.80 -3.88 32.14
CA ASP A 311 6.66 -2.68 32.17
C ASP A 311 5.84 -1.39 32.15
N LEU A 312 4.64 -1.42 31.61
CA LEU A 312 3.69 -0.29 31.69
C LEU A 312 2.97 -0.19 33.04
N GLY A 313 3.25 -1.07 33.99
CA GLY A 313 2.62 -1.11 35.30
C GLY A 313 1.31 -1.89 35.35
N VAL A 314 1.01 -2.70 34.33
CA VAL A 314 -0.15 -3.63 34.37
C VAL A 314 0.13 -4.73 35.37
N GLU A 315 -0.80 -4.91 36.33
CA GLU A 315 -0.76 -5.98 37.28
C GLU A 315 -1.43 -7.22 36.70
N ILE A 316 -0.78 -8.39 36.75
CA ILE A 316 -1.34 -9.66 36.30
C ILE A 316 -1.52 -10.58 37.49
N VAL A 317 -2.76 -10.97 37.81
CA VAL A 317 -3.10 -11.89 38.90
C VAL A 317 -3.57 -13.20 38.27
N THR A 318 -2.78 -14.28 38.46
CA THR A 318 -3.08 -15.63 37.96
C THR A 318 -3.76 -16.50 38.97
N GLY A 319 -4.35 -17.63 38.58
CA GLY A 319 -5.03 -18.60 39.47
C GLY A 319 -6.31 -18.03 40.10
N THR A 320 -6.84 -16.94 39.53
CA THR A 320 -8.01 -16.25 40.10
C THR A 320 -9.16 -16.24 39.07
N ARG A 321 -10.26 -16.86 39.40
CA ARG A 321 -11.46 -16.89 38.58
C ARG A 321 -12.39 -15.74 38.95
N VAL A 322 -12.97 -15.10 37.96
CA VAL A 322 -14.02 -14.05 38.08
C VAL A 322 -15.35 -14.68 37.67
N ASP A 323 -16.29 -14.75 38.57
CA ASP A 323 -17.65 -15.22 38.35
C ASP A 323 -18.70 -14.10 38.55
N ASP A 324 -18.32 -12.99 39.20
CA ASP A 324 -19.14 -11.80 39.42
C ASP A 324 -18.42 -10.53 38.99
N LEU A 325 -18.98 -9.82 37.99
CA LEU A 325 -18.45 -8.58 37.48
C LEU A 325 -18.71 -7.36 38.40
N GLU A 326 -19.81 -7.41 39.19
CA GLU A 326 -20.14 -6.33 40.14
C GLU A 326 -19.10 -6.25 41.27
N GLU A 327 -18.50 -7.39 41.64
CA GLU A 327 -17.42 -7.40 42.61
C GLU A 327 -16.23 -6.55 42.13
N LEU A 328 -15.90 -6.57 40.85
CA LEU A 328 -14.83 -5.74 40.28
C LEU A 328 -15.18 -4.24 40.37
N ARG A 329 -16.46 -3.91 40.14
CA ARG A 329 -16.93 -2.54 40.30
C ARG A 329 -16.83 -2.08 41.75
N ASN A 330 -17.18 -2.95 42.71
CA ASN A 330 -17.06 -2.66 44.16
C ASN A 330 -15.60 -2.52 44.61
N GLN A 331 -14.65 -3.15 43.90
CA GLN A 331 -13.21 -2.97 44.07
C GLN A 331 -12.68 -1.66 43.47
N GLY A 332 -13.56 -0.81 42.87
CA GLY A 332 -13.22 0.50 42.34
C GLY A 332 -12.66 0.49 40.90
N PHE A 333 -13.03 -0.50 40.09
CA PHE A 333 -12.77 -0.44 38.65
C PHE A 333 -13.87 0.33 37.94
N ASP A 334 -13.50 1.27 37.09
CA ASP A 334 -14.42 2.12 36.32
C ASP A 334 -15.04 1.37 35.12
N ALA A 335 -14.27 0.47 34.51
CA ALA A 335 -14.72 -0.38 33.40
C ALA A 335 -14.09 -1.77 33.46
N VAL A 336 -14.72 -2.73 32.76
CA VAL A 336 -14.24 -4.11 32.65
C VAL A 336 -14.19 -4.55 31.17
N VAL A 337 -13.13 -5.24 30.80
CA VAL A 337 -13.00 -5.93 29.50
C VAL A 337 -13.00 -7.44 29.74
N VAL A 338 -14.00 -8.15 29.23
CA VAL A 338 -14.07 -9.62 29.30
C VAL A 338 -13.42 -10.21 28.05
N ALA A 339 -12.29 -10.89 28.22
CA ALA A 339 -11.48 -11.47 27.16
C ALA A 339 -11.04 -12.92 27.46
N THR A 340 -11.98 -13.71 27.99
CA THR A 340 -11.75 -15.07 28.50
C THR A 340 -11.53 -16.13 27.42
N GLY A 341 -11.66 -15.75 26.15
CA GLY A 341 -11.49 -16.67 25.02
C GLY A 341 -12.54 -17.80 24.98
N THR A 342 -12.10 -18.95 24.48
CA THR A 342 -12.98 -20.16 24.33
C THR A 342 -12.39 -21.37 25.07
N PRO A 343 -12.34 -21.34 26.42
CA PRO A 343 -11.68 -22.37 27.21
C PRO A 343 -12.51 -23.69 27.32
N ARG A 344 -13.76 -23.70 26.87
CA ARG A 344 -14.64 -24.87 27.01
C ARG A 344 -14.54 -25.75 25.76
N PRO A 345 -13.98 -26.99 25.85
CA PRO A 345 -13.97 -27.92 24.74
C PRO A 345 -15.39 -28.38 24.38
N ALA A 346 -15.63 -28.49 23.06
CA ALA A 346 -16.87 -29.11 22.57
C ALA A 346 -16.80 -30.63 22.70
N ARG A 347 -17.95 -31.28 22.89
CA ARG A 347 -18.11 -32.73 23.02
C ARG A 347 -18.81 -33.30 21.80
N LEU A 348 -18.57 -34.59 21.54
CA LEU A 348 -19.24 -35.36 20.48
C LEU A 348 -20.64 -35.83 20.91
N HIS A 349 -20.84 -35.97 22.21
CA HIS A 349 -22.08 -36.58 22.83
C HIS A 349 -22.39 -37.98 22.29
N VAL A 350 -21.37 -38.83 22.18
CA VAL A 350 -21.49 -40.23 21.75
C VAL A 350 -21.23 -41.19 22.91
N ALA A 351 -21.62 -42.46 22.74
CA ALA A 351 -21.43 -43.48 23.74
C ALA A 351 -19.93 -43.65 24.08
N GLY A 352 -19.63 -43.78 25.36
CA GLY A 352 -18.27 -44.00 25.87
C GLY A 352 -17.47 -42.72 26.11
N GLU A 353 -17.82 -41.57 25.55
CA GLU A 353 -17.02 -40.32 25.63
C GLU A 353 -16.74 -39.88 27.09
N GLU A 354 -17.76 -39.98 27.98
CA GLU A 354 -17.62 -39.50 29.36
C GLU A 354 -17.37 -40.66 30.36
N SER A 355 -17.64 -41.90 29.96
CA SER A 355 -17.60 -43.06 30.84
C SER A 355 -16.31 -43.86 30.78
N LEU A 356 -15.52 -43.71 29.70
CA LEU A 356 -14.26 -44.44 29.53
C LEU A 356 -13.07 -43.53 29.89
N SER A 357 -12.13 -44.08 30.67
CA SER A 357 -10.84 -43.44 30.87
C SER A 357 -10.02 -43.46 29.57
N GLY A 358 -9.09 -42.52 29.40
CA GLY A 358 -8.28 -42.44 28.19
C GLY A 358 -8.92 -41.63 27.04
N VAL A 359 -10.15 -41.12 27.21
CA VAL A 359 -10.77 -40.13 26.32
C VAL A 359 -10.52 -38.73 26.87
N HIS A 360 -9.77 -37.88 26.15
CA HIS A 360 -9.35 -36.58 26.60
C HIS A 360 -9.82 -35.46 25.64
N ALA A 361 -10.11 -34.29 26.18
CA ALA A 361 -10.27 -33.11 25.35
C ALA A 361 -8.88 -32.57 24.89
N ALA A 362 -8.75 -32.19 23.64
CA ALA A 362 -7.47 -31.73 23.10
C ALA A 362 -6.92 -30.47 23.82
N LEU A 363 -7.78 -29.54 24.24
CA LEU A 363 -7.36 -28.35 24.99
C LEU A 363 -6.74 -28.72 26.34
N ASP A 364 -7.31 -29.69 27.06
CA ASP A 364 -6.77 -30.14 28.34
C ASP A 364 -5.44 -30.89 28.13
N PHE A 365 -5.38 -31.79 27.14
CA PHE A 365 -4.19 -32.53 26.77
C PHE A 365 -3.00 -31.58 26.42
N LEU A 366 -3.23 -30.57 25.59
CA LEU A 366 -2.22 -29.61 25.22
C LEU A 366 -1.82 -28.70 26.39
N ARG A 367 -2.79 -28.30 27.24
CA ARG A 367 -2.53 -27.49 28.43
C ARG A 367 -1.63 -28.25 29.41
N ASP A 368 -1.88 -29.50 29.65
CA ASP A 368 -1.09 -30.31 30.60
C ASP A 368 0.35 -30.46 30.13
N ILE A 369 0.58 -30.65 28.81
CA ILE A 369 1.92 -30.62 28.22
C ILE A 369 2.59 -29.26 28.46
N ARG A 370 1.87 -28.18 28.22
CA ARG A 370 2.40 -26.80 28.35
C ARG A 370 2.69 -26.38 29.78
N LEU A 371 2.03 -27.03 30.76
CA LEU A 371 2.26 -26.83 32.19
C LEU A 371 3.27 -27.82 32.78
N GLY A 372 3.92 -28.65 31.94
CA GLY A 372 4.94 -29.59 32.37
C GLY A 372 4.38 -30.88 33.02
N GLN A 373 3.13 -31.23 32.73
CA GLN A 373 2.45 -32.42 33.22
C GLN A 373 2.00 -33.33 32.05
N PRO A 374 2.88 -33.71 31.11
CA PRO A 374 2.50 -34.55 29.98
C PRO A 374 2.17 -35.97 30.41
N GLN A 375 1.22 -36.55 29.68
CA GLN A 375 0.95 -37.98 29.80
C GLN A 375 2.06 -38.79 29.11
N ASP A 376 2.43 -39.96 29.65
CA ASP A 376 3.30 -40.88 28.94
C ASP A 376 2.48 -41.67 27.88
N LEU A 377 2.84 -41.46 26.62
CA LEU A 377 2.23 -42.13 25.47
C LEU A 377 3.17 -43.15 24.82
N THR A 378 4.28 -43.47 25.44
CA THR A 378 5.28 -44.42 24.93
C THR A 378 4.63 -45.76 24.60
N GLY A 379 4.74 -46.17 23.34
CA GLY A 379 4.20 -47.44 22.81
C GLY A 379 2.69 -47.46 22.61
N LYS A 380 1.94 -46.42 22.93
CA LYS A 380 0.48 -46.35 22.78
C LYS A 380 0.04 -46.02 21.37
N VAL A 381 -1.16 -46.49 21.00
CA VAL A 381 -1.88 -46.10 19.80
C VAL A 381 -2.84 -44.97 20.18
N VAL A 382 -2.71 -43.81 19.50
CA VAL A 382 -3.50 -42.60 19.78
C VAL A 382 -4.41 -42.28 18.61
N VAL A 383 -5.69 -42.04 18.85
CA VAL A 383 -6.64 -41.52 17.85
C VAL A 383 -7.01 -40.08 18.21
N VAL A 384 -6.72 -39.15 17.30
CA VAL A 384 -7.09 -37.72 17.41
C VAL A 384 -8.28 -37.44 16.52
N ILE A 385 -9.33 -36.84 17.06
CA ILE A 385 -10.61 -36.65 16.41
C ILE A 385 -10.80 -35.17 16.13
N GLY A 386 -10.82 -34.78 14.87
CA GLY A 386 -11.00 -33.42 14.38
C GLY A 386 -10.10 -33.07 13.19
N GLY A 387 -10.49 -32.08 12.38
CA GLY A 387 -9.78 -31.62 11.18
C GLY A 387 -9.19 -30.22 11.28
N GLY A 388 -9.21 -29.58 12.46
CA GLY A 388 -8.69 -28.24 12.70
C GLY A 388 -7.25 -28.21 13.22
N ASN A 389 -6.65 -27.00 13.31
CA ASN A 389 -5.26 -26.82 13.75
C ASN A 389 -5.00 -27.37 15.16
N VAL A 390 -5.98 -27.31 16.06
CA VAL A 390 -5.86 -27.90 17.41
C VAL A 390 -5.70 -29.42 17.35
N ALA A 391 -6.38 -30.10 16.42
CA ALA A 391 -6.21 -31.55 16.19
C ALA A 391 -4.81 -31.86 15.66
N ILE A 392 -4.30 -31.04 14.72
CA ILE A 392 -2.92 -31.16 14.22
C ILE A 392 -1.90 -30.99 15.36
N ASP A 393 -2.05 -29.97 16.18
CA ASP A 393 -1.17 -29.71 17.33
C ASP A 393 -1.20 -30.86 18.33
N ALA A 394 -2.39 -31.45 18.61
CA ALA A 394 -2.54 -32.62 19.48
C ALA A 394 -1.88 -33.86 18.86
N ALA A 395 -2.10 -34.14 17.58
CA ALA A 395 -1.53 -35.30 16.89
C ALA A 395 0.01 -35.24 16.86
N ARG A 396 0.57 -34.12 16.49
CA ARG A 396 2.03 -33.88 16.46
C ARG A 396 2.65 -33.93 17.87
N SER A 397 1.94 -33.45 18.89
CA SER A 397 2.36 -33.56 20.29
C SER A 397 2.35 -35.01 20.78
N ALA A 398 1.33 -35.80 20.42
CA ALA A 398 1.27 -37.22 20.75
C ALA A 398 2.43 -38.03 20.14
N ARG A 399 2.83 -37.72 18.89
CA ARG A 399 4.05 -38.30 18.29
C ARG A 399 5.30 -38.04 19.13
N ARG A 400 5.47 -36.78 19.59
CA ARG A 400 6.63 -36.34 20.41
C ARG A 400 6.66 -36.98 21.82
N LEU A 401 5.49 -37.36 22.32
CA LEU A 401 5.36 -38.08 23.60
C LEU A 401 5.55 -39.60 23.46
N GLY A 402 6.02 -40.08 22.30
CA GLY A 402 6.43 -41.47 22.11
C GLY A 402 5.30 -42.42 21.68
N ALA A 403 4.16 -41.93 21.21
CA ALA A 403 3.10 -42.74 20.67
C ALA A 403 3.61 -43.63 19.51
N ALA A 404 3.30 -44.94 19.58
CA ALA A 404 3.68 -45.91 18.57
C ALA A 404 3.02 -45.62 17.21
N ALA A 405 1.73 -45.25 17.25
CA ALA A 405 0.97 -44.81 16.09
C ALA A 405 0.05 -43.64 16.49
N VAL A 406 -0.13 -42.67 15.59
CA VAL A 406 -1.11 -41.58 15.77
C VAL A 406 -2.00 -41.54 14.54
N HIS A 407 -3.26 -41.78 14.73
CA HIS A 407 -4.33 -41.71 13.73
C HIS A 407 -5.11 -40.41 13.91
N MET A 408 -5.32 -39.66 12.85
CA MET A 408 -6.17 -38.48 12.86
C MET A 408 -7.42 -38.72 12.04
N VAL A 409 -8.61 -38.54 12.65
CA VAL A 409 -9.91 -38.79 12.02
C VAL A 409 -10.68 -37.49 11.89
N CYS A 410 -11.18 -37.17 10.71
CA CYS A 410 -11.96 -35.96 10.47
C CYS A 410 -13.11 -36.16 9.49
N LEU A 411 -14.15 -35.33 9.62
CA LEU A 411 -15.36 -35.36 8.79
C LEU A 411 -15.06 -34.96 7.33
N GLU A 412 -14.21 -33.95 7.19
CA GLU A 412 -13.83 -33.37 5.92
C GLU A 412 -12.92 -34.31 5.12
N ARG A 413 -12.93 -34.18 3.79
CA ARG A 413 -11.85 -34.67 2.97
C ARG A 413 -10.64 -33.76 3.12
N ARG A 414 -9.42 -34.27 2.86
CA ARG A 414 -8.17 -33.54 3.01
C ARG A 414 -8.22 -32.13 2.42
N ALA A 415 -8.78 -31.95 1.24
CA ALA A 415 -8.87 -30.64 0.56
C ALA A 415 -9.83 -29.65 1.23
N GLY A 416 -10.76 -30.14 2.08
CA GLY A 416 -11.75 -29.35 2.80
C GLY A 416 -11.47 -29.19 4.29
N MET A 417 -10.34 -29.68 4.79
CA MET A 417 -10.00 -29.59 6.20
C MET A 417 -9.85 -28.12 6.63
N PRO A 418 -10.37 -27.73 7.81
CA PRO A 418 -10.22 -26.36 8.32
C PRO A 418 -8.82 -26.03 8.81
N ALA A 419 -7.93 -27.02 9.00
CA ALA A 419 -6.52 -26.80 9.29
C ALA A 419 -5.79 -26.25 8.06
N PHE A 420 -4.72 -25.46 8.29
CA PHE A 420 -3.88 -24.97 7.20
C PHE A 420 -3.20 -26.14 6.49
N GLY A 421 -3.25 -26.13 5.15
CA GLY A 421 -2.75 -27.24 4.34
C GLY A 421 -1.29 -27.61 4.66
N TRP A 422 -0.42 -26.61 4.88
CA TRP A 422 0.97 -26.82 5.24
C TRP A 422 1.15 -27.50 6.63
N GLU A 423 0.29 -27.21 7.63
CA GLU A 423 0.31 -27.89 8.93
C GLU A 423 -0.11 -29.36 8.81
N VAL A 424 -1.07 -29.64 7.93
CA VAL A 424 -1.46 -31.03 7.62
C VAL A 424 -0.31 -31.77 6.96
N ASP A 425 0.38 -31.14 5.99
CA ASP A 425 1.54 -31.75 5.32
C ASP A 425 2.69 -32.05 6.28
N GLU A 426 2.96 -31.13 7.21
CA GLU A 426 3.95 -31.34 8.28
C GLU A 426 3.57 -32.49 9.20
N ALA A 427 2.30 -32.62 9.62
CA ALA A 427 1.83 -33.72 10.46
C ALA A 427 2.00 -35.08 9.77
N LEU A 428 1.65 -35.15 8.48
CA LEU A 428 1.85 -36.37 7.65
C LEU A 428 3.33 -36.71 7.51
N SER A 429 4.19 -35.71 7.34
CA SER A 429 5.64 -35.91 7.25
C SER A 429 6.25 -36.39 8.59
N GLU A 430 5.60 -36.10 9.72
CA GLU A 430 5.96 -36.60 11.04
C GLU A 430 5.34 -37.97 11.36
N GLY A 431 4.70 -38.63 10.37
CA GLY A 431 4.16 -40.01 10.49
C GLY A 431 2.77 -40.09 11.15
N VAL A 432 1.97 -39.02 11.10
CA VAL A 432 0.56 -39.04 11.46
C VAL A 432 -0.25 -39.67 10.32
N LEU A 433 -1.14 -40.60 10.65
CA LEU A 433 -1.99 -41.33 9.70
C LEU A 433 -3.36 -40.67 9.61
N LEU A 434 -3.69 -40.10 8.44
CA LEU A 434 -4.95 -39.38 8.23
C LEU A 434 -6.07 -40.31 7.72
N HIS A 435 -7.22 -40.30 8.43
CA HIS A 435 -8.47 -40.95 8.06
C HIS A 435 -9.53 -39.85 7.76
N ASP A 436 -9.58 -39.42 6.52
CA ASP A 436 -10.47 -38.32 6.09
C ASP A 436 -11.87 -38.83 5.68
N GLY A 437 -12.90 -38.02 5.91
CA GLY A 437 -14.28 -38.33 5.56
C GLY A 437 -14.91 -39.38 6.49
N TRP A 438 -14.55 -39.38 7.76
CA TRP A 438 -15.10 -40.23 8.78
C TRP A 438 -15.60 -39.44 10.00
N GLY A 439 -16.76 -39.77 10.50
CA GLY A 439 -17.33 -39.31 11.79
C GLY A 439 -17.23 -40.41 12.85
N ILE A 440 -17.45 -40.02 14.10
CA ILE A 440 -17.38 -40.92 15.25
C ILE A 440 -18.79 -41.42 15.57
N ALA A 441 -18.91 -42.74 15.71
CA ALA A 441 -20.15 -43.40 16.17
C ALA A 441 -20.15 -43.62 17.67
N GLY A 442 -18.98 -43.88 18.27
CA GLY A 442 -18.83 -44.14 19.70
C GLY A 442 -17.42 -44.57 20.08
N PHE A 443 -17.22 -44.79 21.38
CA PHE A 443 -16.00 -45.35 21.94
C PHE A 443 -16.33 -46.71 22.59
N ARG A 444 -15.46 -47.71 22.37
CA ARG A 444 -15.57 -49.01 22.99
C ARG A 444 -14.45 -49.24 23.99
N GLY A 445 -14.76 -50.02 25.03
CA GLY A 445 -13.80 -50.45 26.04
C GLY A 445 -14.45 -50.89 27.33
N THR A 446 -13.66 -51.47 28.22
CA THR A 446 -14.10 -51.93 29.53
C THR A 446 -13.33 -51.14 30.61
N GLY A 447 -13.86 -49.97 31.02
CA GLY A 447 -13.21 -49.07 31.97
C GLY A 447 -12.25 -48.06 31.33
N SER A 448 -11.49 -48.44 30.28
CA SER A 448 -10.67 -47.59 29.46
C SER A 448 -11.04 -47.70 27.98
N VAL A 449 -10.72 -46.72 27.16
CA VAL A 449 -10.91 -46.77 25.72
C VAL A 449 -10.03 -47.86 25.12
N GLU A 450 -10.58 -48.69 24.26
CA GLU A 450 -9.91 -49.77 23.52
C GLU A 450 -10.06 -49.57 22.00
N ALA A 451 -11.13 -48.88 21.55
CA ALA A 451 -11.32 -48.58 20.14
C ALA A 451 -12.26 -47.36 19.93
N VAL A 452 -12.11 -46.73 18.80
CA VAL A 452 -13.01 -45.68 18.26
C VAL A 452 -13.82 -46.28 17.11
N GLU A 453 -15.15 -46.19 17.21
CA GLU A 453 -16.07 -46.62 16.14
C GLU A 453 -16.30 -45.50 15.16
N LEU A 454 -16.14 -45.80 13.86
CA LEU A 454 -16.24 -44.84 12.77
C LEU A 454 -17.51 -45.08 11.95
N LYS A 455 -18.06 -43.99 11.38
CA LYS A 455 -19.13 -43.99 10.39
C LYS A 455 -18.78 -43.10 9.24
N ARG A 456 -19.06 -43.51 8.00
CA ARG A 456 -18.70 -42.78 6.82
C ARG A 456 -19.43 -41.40 6.73
N CYS A 457 -18.69 -40.31 6.67
CA CYS A 457 -19.24 -38.98 6.42
C CYS A 457 -19.47 -38.76 4.92
N THR A 458 -20.71 -38.44 4.52
CA THR A 458 -21.12 -38.21 3.14
C THR A 458 -21.14 -36.72 2.77
N SER A 459 -21.48 -35.87 3.74
CA SER A 459 -21.39 -34.40 3.62
C SER A 459 -21.15 -33.78 4.99
N VAL A 460 -20.37 -32.70 5.05
CA VAL A 460 -20.09 -31.91 6.26
C VAL A 460 -21.11 -30.80 6.46
N VAL A 461 -21.67 -30.30 5.34
CA VAL A 461 -22.63 -29.19 5.35
C VAL A 461 -23.93 -29.59 4.68
N ASP A 462 -25.02 -28.90 5.06
CA ASP A 462 -26.34 -29.03 4.40
C ASP A 462 -26.37 -28.19 3.09
N ASP A 463 -27.50 -28.29 2.35
CA ASP A 463 -27.72 -27.58 1.09
C ASP A 463 -27.66 -26.04 1.20
N ALA A 464 -27.80 -25.53 2.43
CA ALA A 464 -27.64 -24.09 2.74
C ALA A 464 -26.22 -23.72 3.19
N GLY A 465 -25.24 -24.64 3.12
CA GLY A 465 -23.84 -24.42 3.53
C GLY A 465 -23.62 -24.39 5.04
N ARG A 466 -24.60 -24.79 5.86
CA ARG A 466 -24.48 -24.80 7.32
C ARG A 466 -23.89 -26.12 7.78
N PHE A 467 -23.03 -26.07 8.78
CA PHE A 467 -22.43 -27.29 9.39
C PHE A 467 -23.53 -28.22 9.91
N ARG A 468 -23.77 -29.32 9.19
CA ARG A 468 -24.75 -30.36 9.50
C ARG A 468 -24.30 -31.68 8.87
N PRO A 469 -23.39 -32.43 9.52
CA PRO A 469 -22.83 -33.64 8.94
C PRO A 469 -23.86 -34.71 8.66
N SER A 470 -23.78 -35.34 7.49
CA SER A 470 -24.59 -36.48 7.07
C SER A 470 -23.71 -37.74 6.99
N TYR A 471 -24.27 -38.88 7.31
CA TYR A 471 -23.53 -40.12 7.41
C TYR A 471 -24.18 -41.25 6.61
N ASP A 472 -23.36 -42.16 6.12
CA ASP A 472 -23.82 -43.48 5.64
C ASP A 472 -23.67 -44.46 6.79
N GLU A 473 -24.81 -44.84 7.38
CA GLU A 473 -24.88 -45.73 8.54
C GLU A 473 -24.54 -47.19 8.19
N ALA A 474 -24.53 -47.57 6.91
CA ALA A 474 -24.16 -48.91 6.44
C ALA A 474 -22.62 -49.08 6.37
N HIS A 475 -21.90 -48.01 6.23
CA HIS A 475 -20.43 -48.06 6.16
C HIS A 475 -19.81 -47.65 7.51
N ARG A 476 -19.45 -48.67 8.26
CA ARG A 476 -18.81 -48.59 9.57
C ARG A 476 -17.39 -49.13 9.50
N ASP A 477 -16.51 -48.59 10.35
CA ASP A 477 -15.12 -49.02 10.53
C ASP A 477 -14.73 -48.81 11.98
N GLY A 478 -13.53 -49.17 12.40
CA GLY A 478 -13.01 -49.00 13.73
C GLY A 478 -11.52 -48.90 13.79
N LEU A 479 -11.02 -48.16 14.75
CA LEU A 479 -9.58 -48.05 15.01
C LEU A 479 -9.33 -48.42 16.46
N ASP A 480 -8.54 -49.44 16.69
CA ASP A 480 -8.06 -49.79 18.04
C ASP A 480 -7.16 -48.68 18.56
N CYS A 481 -7.30 -48.32 19.82
CA CYS A 481 -6.51 -47.28 20.46
C CYS A 481 -6.44 -47.43 21.97
N ASP A 482 -5.35 -46.95 22.55
CA ASP A 482 -5.15 -46.81 23.99
C ASP A 482 -5.58 -45.43 24.52
N VAL A 483 -5.62 -44.44 23.65
CA VAL A 483 -5.96 -43.04 23.98
C VAL A 483 -6.73 -42.41 22.82
N ALA A 484 -7.80 -41.68 23.15
CA ALA A 484 -8.55 -40.86 22.20
C ALA A 484 -8.50 -39.38 22.61
N ILE A 485 -8.21 -38.48 21.66
CA ILE A 485 -8.10 -37.04 21.90
C ILE A 485 -9.14 -36.32 21.04
N VAL A 486 -10.12 -35.68 21.68
CA VAL A 486 -11.27 -35.05 21.03
C VAL A 486 -10.96 -33.56 20.79
N ALA A 487 -10.94 -33.13 19.50
CA ALA A 487 -10.59 -31.78 19.03
C ALA A 487 -11.68 -31.23 18.08
N VAL A 488 -12.96 -31.33 18.44
CA VAL A 488 -14.13 -31.02 17.58
C VAL A 488 -14.69 -29.61 17.79
N GLY A 489 -13.92 -28.73 18.36
CA GLY A 489 -14.27 -27.32 18.57
C GLY A 489 -14.23 -26.90 20.03
N MET A 490 -14.51 -25.61 20.25
CA MET A 490 -14.47 -24.98 21.58
C MET A 490 -15.46 -23.82 21.66
N GLY A 491 -15.73 -23.32 22.85
CA GLY A 491 -16.63 -22.19 23.09
C GLY A 491 -16.27 -21.39 24.32
N ALA A 492 -16.86 -20.22 24.47
CA ALA A 492 -16.70 -19.38 25.66
C ALA A 492 -17.38 -20.03 26.88
N ASP A 493 -16.89 -19.68 28.07
CA ASP A 493 -17.55 -20.05 29.32
C ASP A 493 -18.73 -19.11 29.60
N THR A 494 -19.83 -19.34 28.88
CA THR A 494 -21.06 -18.55 28.99
C THR A 494 -21.77 -18.69 30.32
N ALA A 495 -21.54 -19.79 31.03
CA ALA A 495 -22.12 -20.03 32.35
C ALA A 495 -21.54 -19.09 33.42
N ALA A 496 -20.30 -18.60 33.25
CA ALA A 496 -19.69 -17.63 34.16
C ALA A 496 -20.32 -16.23 34.02
N PHE A 497 -20.88 -15.92 32.83
CA PHE A 497 -21.43 -14.58 32.53
C PHE A 497 -22.84 -14.68 31.91
N PRO A 498 -23.84 -15.17 32.65
CA PRO A 498 -25.16 -15.45 32.08
C PRO A 498 -25.90 -14.19 31.56
N LEU A 499 -25.59 -13.00 32.10
CA LEU A 499 -26.14 -11.74 31.64
C LEU A 499 -25.54 -11.27 30.29
N LEU A 500 -24.41 -11.83 29.90
CA LEU A 500 -23.70 -11.47 28.67
C LEU A 500 -23.92 -12.49 27.55
N ALA A 501 -24.59 -13.60 27.82
CA ALA A 501 -24.79 -14.69 26.88
C ALA A 501 -26.22 -15.25 26.96
N PRO A 502 -27.03 -15.17 25.90
CA PRO A 502 -28.31 -15.84 25.83
C PRO A 502 -28.18 -17.37 25.99
N ALA A 503 -29.22 -17.99 26.49
CA ALA A 503 -29.26 -19.43 26.67
C ALA A 503 -29.00 -20.17 25.34
N GLY A 504 -28.07 -21.13 25.36
CA GLY A 504 -27.70 -21.94 24.19
C GLY A 504 -26.66 -21.33 23.25
N THR A 505 -26.14 -20.14 23.54
CA THR A 505 -24.99 -19.57 22.77
C THR A 505 -23.66 -20.09 23.31
N ARG A 506 -22.65 -20.10 22.41
CA ARG A 506 -21.27 -20.48 22.74
C ARG A 506 -20.33 -19.26 22.77
N VAL A 507 -20.87 -18.06 22.72
CA VAL A 507 -20.14 -16.79 22.71
C VAL A 507 -20.90 -15.74 23.52
N LEU A 508 -20.15 -14.70 23.97
CA LEU A 508 -20.72 -13.53 24.62
C LEU A 508 -21.28 -12.56 23.57
N GLN A 509 -22.36 -11.85 23.93
CA GLN A 509 -22.97 -10.86 23.04
C GLN A 509 -22.48 -9.46 23.31
N THR A 510 -22.16 -8.76 22.22
CA THR A 510 -21.78 -7.34 22.21
C THR A 510 -22.42 -6.66 21.02
N ASP A 511 -22.46 -5.34 21.07
CA ASP A 511 -22.60 -4.56 19.86
C ASP A 511 -21.37 -4.80 18.94
N PRO A 512 -21.57 -5.15 17.67
CA PRO A 512 -20.45 -5.54 16.79
C PRO A 512 -19.47 -4.41 16.46
N THR A 513 -19.92 -3.15 16.60
CA THR A 513 -19.10 -1.96 16.32
C THR A 513 -18.33 -1.51 17.55
N THR A 514 -19.04 -1.39 18.68
CA THR A 514 -18.49 -0.82 19.91
C THR A 514 -17.90 -1.85 20.87
N LEU A 515 -18.19 -3.13 20.67
CA LEU A 515 -17.83 -4.22 21.59
C LEU A 515 -18.40 -4.07 23.03
N GLN A 516 -19.34 -3.14 23.22
CA GLN A 516 -20.04 -2.94 24.49
C GLN A 516 -21.08 -4.04 24.69
N THR A 517 -21.21 -4.54 25.90
CA THR A 517 -22.23 -5.53 26.26
C THR A 517 -23.54 -4.86 26.67
N ALA A 518 -24.54 -5.67 27.09
CA ALA A 518 -25.77 -5.13 27.69
C ALA A 518 -25.49 -4.35 28.99
N ILE A 519 -24.33 -4.52 29.60
CA ILE A 519 -23.92 -3.77 30.80
C ILE A 519 -23.01 -2.62 30.35
N PRO A 520 -23.39 -1.35 30.51
CA PRO A 520 -22.71 -0.20 29.88
C PRO A 520 -21.24 -0.02 30.21
N TRP A 521 -20.76 -0.45 31.35
CA TRP A 521 -19.36 -0.39 31.79
C TRP A 521 -18.55 -1.65 31.48
N VAL A 522 -19.17 -2.66 30.82
CA VAL A 522 -18.56 -3.93 30.44
C VAL A 522 -18.44 -4.04 28.92
N PHE A 523 -17.25 -4.32 28.48
CA PHE A 523 -16.91 -4.60 27.08
C PHE A 523 -16.42 -6.06 26.97
N ALA A 524 -16.57 -6.68 25.81
CA ALA A 524 -16.00 -8.00 25.60
C ALA A 524 -15.26 -8.10 24.27
N ALA A 525 -14.19 -8.90 24.22
CA ALA A 525 -13.31 -8.98 23.05
C ALA A 525 -12.71 -10.37 22.84
N GLY A 526 -12.16 -10.58 21.64
CA GLY A 526 -11.50 -11.82 21.25
C GLY A 526 -12.48 -12.98 21.06
N ASP A 527 -11.94 -14.20 21.16
CA ASP A 527 -12.71 -15.43 20.90
C ASP A 527 -13.92 -15.62 21.82
N ALA A 528 -13.95 -14.93 22.96
CA ALA A 528 -15.14 -14.92 23.83
C ALA A 528 -16.38 -14.37 23.10
N VAL A 529 -16.21 -13.48 22.13
CA VAL A 529 -17.26 -12.83 21.33
C VAL A 529 -17.40 -13.46 19.94
N THR A 530 -16.28 -13.73 19.28
CA THR A 530 -16.27 -14.19 17.87
C THR A 530 -16.36 -15.70 17.70
N GLY A 531 -16.15 -16.46 18.77
CA GLY A 531 -15.75 -17.87 18.68
C GLY A 531 -14.26 -17.98 18.33
N PRO A 532 -13.74 -19.20 18.15
CA PRO A 532 -12.32 -19.43 17.89
C PRO A 532 -11.86 -18.75 16.61
N THR A 533 -10.86 -17.87 16.75
CA THR A 533 -10.26 -17.12 15.64
C THR A 533 -8.73 -17.21 15.70
N THR A 534 -8.05 -16.27 15.08
CA THR A 534 -6.59 -16.20 15.05
C THR A 534 -6.05 -15.20 16.08
N ILE A 535 -4.79 -15.39 16.50
CA ILE A 535 -4.11 -14.47 17.42
C ILE A 535 -4.17 -13.01 16.90
N ALA A 536 -3.96 -12.82 15.59
CA ALA A 536 -3.99 -11.50 14.99
C ALA A 536 -5.38 -10.83 15.03
N GLN A 537 -6.46 -11.62 14.87
CA GLN A 537 -7.83 -11.13 15.03
C GLN A 537 -8.13 -10.79 16.49
N ALA A 538 -7.72 -11.65 17.42
CA ALA A 538 -7.88 -11.38 18.84
C ALA A 538 -7.14 -10.09 19.28
N VAL A 539 -5.93 -9.85 18.78
CA VAL A 539 -5.19 -8.60 18.97
C VAL A 539 -5.99 -7.41 18.45
N GLY A 540 -6.52 -7.48 17.22
CA GLY A 540 -7.34 -6.42 16.64
C GLY A 540 -8.60 -6.11 17.46
N HIS A 541 -9.26 -7.15 17.97
CA HIS A 541 -10.40 -7.00 18.89
C HIS A 541 -10.01 -6.35 20.22
N GLY A 542 -8.86 -6.72 20.80
CA GLY A 542 -8.33 -6.11 22.01
C GLY A 542 -8.04 -4.63 21.86
N ARG A 543 -7.43 -4.22 20.72
CA ARG A 543 -7.21 -2.81 20.37
C ARG A 543 -8.53 -2.04 20.28
N ARG A 544 -9.52 -2.60 19.56
CA ARG A 544 -10.83 -1.97 19.43
C ARG A 544 -11.52 -1.82 20.79
N ALA A 545 -11.50 -2.84 21.63
CA ALA A 545 -12.07 -2.78 22.96
C ALA A 545 -11.42 -1.69 23.81
N ALA A 546 -10.09 -1.60 23.81
CA ALA A 546 -9.35 -0.55 24.52
C ALA A 546 -9.75 0.85 24.03
N HIS A 547 -9.86 1.05 22.73
CA HIS A 547 -10.30 2.32 22.15
C HIS A 547 -11.73 2.69 22.59
N MET A 548 -12.65 1.74 22.57
CA MET A 548 -14.03 2.01 22.99
C MET A 548 -14.15 2.26 24.48
N VAL A 549 -13.39 1.54 25.31
CA VAL A 549 -13.30 1.80 26.76
C VAL A 549 -12.74 3.20 27.04
N ASP A 550 -11.66 3.62 26.33
CA ASP A 550 -11.10 4.97 26.46
C ASP A 550 -12.14 6.04 26.13
N ARG A 551 -12.85 5.89 25.01
CA ARG A 551 -13.90 6.83 24.60
C ARG A 551 -15.04 6.89 25.61
N TRP A 552 -15.49 5.72 26.09
CA TRP A 552 -16.55 5.63 27.09
C TRP A 552 -16.15 6.30 28.41
N LEU A 553 -14.94 6.02 28.92
CA LEU A 553 -14.43 6.61 30.15
C LEU A 553 -14.23 8.13 30.05
N ARG A 554 -14.02 8.65 28.85
CA ARG A 554 -13.92 10.09 28.56
C ARG A 554 -15.25 10.74 28.22
N GLY A 555 -16.35 10.00 28.20
CA GLY A 555 -17.69 10.50 27.84
C GLY A 555 -17.83 10.90 26.37
N LEU A 556 -17.04 10.28 25.47
CA LEU A 556 -17.09 10.51 24.03
C LEU A 556 -18.02 9.50 23.37
N GLU A 557 -18.56 9.86 22.19
CA GLU A 557 -19.33 8.93 21.37
C GLU A 557 -18.50 7.69 21.00
N LEU A 558 -19.12 6.50 21.07
CA LEU A 558 -18.45 5.24 20.72
C LEU A 558 -18.39 5.04 19.21
N ALA A 559 -17.43 5.68 18.57
CA ALA A 559 -17.25 5.69 17.13
C ALA A 559 -15.76 5.84 16.76
N GLY A 560 -15.41 5.72 15.49
CA GLY A 560 -14.12 6.16 14.97
C GLY A 560 -12.93 5.26 15.32
N PHE A 561 -13.07 3.93 15.15
CA PHE A 561 -11.90 3.06 15.19
C PHE A 561 -11.35 2.83 13.78
N ASP A 562 -10.11 3.30 13.55
CA ASP A 562 -9.29 3.15 12.34
C ASP A 562 -10.08 2.98 11.01
N GLU A 563 -10.26 4.09 10.26
CA GLU A 563 -10.61 4.03 8.84
C GLU A 563 -9.32 4.03 8.01
N PRO A 564 -8.85 2.86 7.56
CA PRO A 564 -7.67 2.78 6.71
C PRO A 564 -7.94 3.47 5.37
N LEU A 565 -6.88 3.99 4.74
CA LEU A 565 -6.97 4.43 3.34
C LEU A 565 -7.38 3.25 2.45
N PRO A 566 -8.01 3.52 1.29
CA PRO A 566 -8.29 2.47 0.31
C PRO A 566 -7.05 1.62 0.00
N VAL A 567 -7.26 0.34 -0.26
CA VAL A 567 -6.17 -0.56 -0.66
C VAL A 567 -5.71 -0.19 -2.06
N VAL A 568 -4.39 -0.11 -2.26
CA VAL A 568 -3.84 0.09 -3.61
C VAL A 568 -4.12 -1.13 -4.48
N ASP A 569 -4.47 -0.88 -5.74
CA ASP A 569 -4.72 -1.96 -6.70
C ASP A 569 -3.42 -2.70 -7.07
N LYS A 570 -3.47 -4.03 -7.08
CA LYS A 570 -2.29 -4.87 -7.36
C LYS A 570 -1.80 -4.71 -8.81
N ALA A 571 -2.71 -4.55 -9.77
CA ALA A 571 -2.34 -4.38 -11.17
C ALA A 571 -1.67 -3.02 -11.40
N GLU A 572 -2.14 -1.96 -10.73
CA GLU A 572 -1.50 -0.64 -10.77
C GLU A 572 -0.08 -0.68 -10.19
N VAL A 573 0.12 -1.41 -9.06
CA VAL A 573 1.45 -1.59 -8.48
C VAL A 573 2.40 -2.29 -9.46
N LEU A 574 1.93 -3.36 -10.11
CA LEU A 574 2.74 -4.11 -11.07
C LEU A 574 3.05 -3.27 -12.32
N ALA A 575 2.07 -2.53 -12.84
CA ALA A 575 2.25 -1.64 -13.99
C ALA A 575 3.25 -0.51 -13.69
N ARG A 576 3.17 0.11 -12.51
CA ARG A 576 4.07 1.20 -12.09
C ARG A 576 5.54 0.79 -12.06
N GLN A 577 5.82 -0.46 -11.73
CA GLN A 577 7.20 -0.94 -11.62
C GLN A 577 7.78 -1.44 -12.94
N GLY A 578 7.00 -1.51 -14.00
CA GLY A 578 7.45 -1.98 -15.32
C GLY A 578 7.96 -3.42 -15.29
N THR A 579 9.21 -3.65 -15.68
CA THR A 579 9.82 -4.99 -15.65
C THR A 579 10.30 -5.32 -14.23
N HIS A 580 9.73 -6.38 -13.66
CA HIS A 580 10.17 -6.90 -12.36
C HIS A 580 11.32 -7.90 -12.54
N SER A 581 12.44 -7.68 -11.87
CA SER A 581 13.44 -8.73 -11.73
C SER A 581 12.88 -9.86 -10.87
N ARG A 582 12.82 -11.07 -11.43
CA ARG A 582 12.45 -12.26 -10.68
C ARG A 582 13.46 -12.49 -9.56
N ARG A 583 12.95 -12.70 -8.34
CA ARG A 583 13.76 -12.98 -7.15
C ARG A 583 13.15 -14.15 -6.42
N GLU A 584 13.84 -15.26 -6.37
CA GLU A 584 13.33 -16.47 -5.72
C GLU A 584 12.87 -16.19 -4.29
N PRO A 585 11.75 -16.77 -3.86
CA PRO A 585 11.29 -16.70 -2.48
C PRO A 585 12.37 -17.25 -1.55
N PHE A 586 12.50 -16.66 -0.38
CA PHE A 586 13.30 -17.25 0.67
C PHE A 586 12.49 -18.35 1.33
N ASP A 587 12.92 -19.58 1.16
CA ASP A 587 12.32 -20.78 1.76
C ASP A 587 13.32 -21.42 2.73
N ALA A 588 13.16 -21.14 4.02
CA ALA A 588 13.96 -21.82 5.05
C ALA A 588 13.27 -23.14 5.39
N ALA A 589 13.98 -24.23 5.18
CA ALA A 589 13.49 -25.57 5.52
C ALA A 589 13.13 -25.67 6.99
N VAL A 590 11.90 -26.07 7.28
CA VAL A 590 11.45 -26.43 8.63
C VAL A 590 12.12 -27.74 9.04
N ARG A 591 12.54 -27.86 10.29
CA ARG A 591 13.17 -29.07 10.81
C ARG A 591 12.11 -30.14 11.08
N LEU A 592 11.76 -30.92 10.08
CA LEU A 592 10.84 -32.05 10.20
C LEU A 592 11.61 -33.37 10.37
N ALA A 593 11.09 -34.23 11.19
CA ALA A 593 11.59 -35.58 11.37
C ALA A 593 10.42 -36.56 11.34
N GLU A 594 10.56 -37.69 10.67
CA GLU A 594 9.51 -38.73 10.58
C GLU A 594 9.06 -39.25 11.94
N ALA A 595 9.96 -39.25 12.92
CA ALA A 595 9.68 -39.64 14.31
C ALA A 595 10.29 -38.60 15.27
N PRO A 596 9.64 -37.41 15.46
CA PRO A 596 10.17 -36.39 16.35
C PRO A 596 10.14 -36.83 17.81
N LYS A 597 11.21 -36.52 18.57
CA LYS A 597 11.40 -36.96 19.96
C LYS A 597 11.44 -35.81 20.97
N ASP A 598 11.35 -34.58 20.51
CA ASP A 598 11.42 -33.41 21.39
C ASP A 598 10.46 -32.31 20.95
N PHE A 599 10.34 -31.30 21.80
CA PHE A 599 9.53 -30.12 21.55
C PHE A 599 10.40 -28.89 21.19
N ALA A 600 11.61 -29.08 20.67
CA ALA A 600 12.46 -28.01 20.20
C ALA A 600 11.82 -27.25 19.02
N GLU A 601 12.08 -25.95 18.93
CA GLU A 601 11.50 -25.10 17.90
C GLU A 601 11.89 -25.57 16.50
N LEU A 602 10.90 -25.78 15.63
CA LEU A 602 11.09 -26.37 14.30
C LEU A 602 11.54 -25.37 13.24
N GLU A 603 11.00 -24.17 13.27
CA GLU A 603 11.28 -23.14 12.28
C GLU A 603 12.58 -22.42 12.66
N PRO A 604 13.64 -22.38 11.82
CA PRO A 604 14.86 -21.64 12.14
C PRO A 604 14.62 -20.12 12.04
N ALA A 605 15.36 -19.35 12.87
CA ALA A 605 15.39 -17.89 12.73
C ALA A 605 16.12 -17.48 11.44
N LEU A 606 15.76 -16.33 10.87
CA LEU A 606 16.52 -15.73 9.78
C LEU A 606 17.81 -15.10 10.32
N SER A 607 18.90 -15.26 9.58
CA SER A 607 20.07 -14.41 9.73
C SER A 607 19.78 -12.99 9.21
N GLU A 608 20.61 -12.02 9.57
CA GLU A 608 20.47 -10.64 9.07
C GLU A 608 20.54 -10.58 7.54
N THR A 609 21.45 -11.34 6.92
CA THR A 609 21.58 -11.40 5.46
C THR A 609 20.30 -11.93 4.80
N GLU A 610 19.73 -13.01 5.33
CA GLU A 610 18.49 -13.59 4.84
C GLU A 610 17.29 -12.64 5.05
N ALA A 611 17.24 -11.95 6.18
CA ALA A 611 16.21 -10.96 6.46
C ALA A 611 16.28 -9.77 5.47
N ARG A 612 17.50 -9.29 5.15
CA ARG A 612 17.70 -8.26 4.13
C ARG A 612 17.32 -8.75 2.72
N GLN A 613 17.65 -9.98 2.36
CA GLN A 613 17.27 -10.58 1.07
C GLN A 613 15.74 -10.72 0.97
N ALA A 614 15.09 -11.27 1.99
CA ALA A 614 13.65 -11.44 2.03
C ALA A 614 12.91 -10.08 1.94
N SER A 615 13.33 -9.09 2.75
CA SER A 615 12.74 -7.74 2.73
C SER A 615 13.03 -6.97 1.44
N GLY A 616 14.17 -7.23 0.79
CA GLY A 616 14.53 -6.64 -0.51
C GLY A 616 13.61 -7.04 -1.67
N ARG A 617 12.76 -8.06 -1.48
CA ARG A 617 11.73 -8.47 -2.47
C ARG A 617 10.48 -7.59 -2.44
N CYS A 618 10.32 -6.69 -1.46
CA CYS A 618 9.17 -5.81 -1.33
C CYS A 618 9.01 -4.89 -2.55
N LEU A 619 7.77 -4.73 -3.03
CA LEU A 619 7.40 -3.87 -4.17
C LEU A 619 6.98 -2.46 -3.76
N ASP A 620 7.04 -2.11 -2.49
CA ASP A 620 6.64 -0.79 -1.94
C ASP A 620 5.24 -0.34 -2.45
N CYS A 621 4.25 -1.23 -2.36
CA CYS A 621 2.92 -1.10 -2.96
C CYS A 621 2.22 0.23 -2.63
N GLY A 622 2.22 0.64 -1.35
CA GLY A 622 1.60 1.88 -0.87
C GLY A 622 2.45 3.13 -1.07
N VAL A 623 3.58 3.04 -1.76
CA VAL A 623 4.63 4.05 -1.84
C VAL A 623 5.13 4.41 -0.43
N CYS A 624 4.42 5.22 0.35
CA CYS A 624 4.72 5.38 1.77
C CYS A 624 4.52 4.06 2.52
N SER A 625 5.56 3.62 3.24
CA SER A 625 5.51 2.39 4.04
C SER A 625 4.93 2.59 5.45
N GLU A 626 4.65 3.83 5.83
CA GLU A 626 4.21 4.20 7.19
C GLU A 626 5.21 3.78 8.28
N CYS A 627 6.51 3.83 7.96
CA CYS A 627 7.58 3.45 8.88
C CYS A 627 7.94 4.53 9.92
N HIS A 628 7.30 5.67 9.89
CA HIS A 628 7.43 6.82 10.79
C HIS A 628 8.82 7.49 10.85
N GLN A 629 9.78 7.07 10.02
CA GLN A 629 11.12 7.65 10.06
C GLN A 629 11.15 9.13 9.68
N CYS A 630 10.28 9.56 8.77
CA CYS A 630 10.15 10.96 8.40
C CYS A 630 9.54 11.80 9.53
N LEU A 631 8.62 11.24 10.34
CA LEU A 631 8.07 11.91 11.51
C LEU A 631 9.18 12.18 12.54
N ALA A 632 9.94 11.13 12.90
CA ALA A 632 11.03 11.25 13.86
C ALA A 632 12.15 12.21 13.40
N ALA A 633 12.35 12.34 12.09
CA ALA A 633 13.40 13.20 11.53
C ALA A 633 12.94 14.66 11.31
N CYS A 634 11.65 14.99 11.48
CA CYS A 634 11.14 16.33 11.19
C CYS A 634 11.29 17.30 12.39
N PRO A 635 12.22 18.27 12.37
CA PRO A 635 12.43 19.14 13.53
C PRO A 635 11.31 20.17 13.72
N ALA A 636 10.45 20.35 12.68
CA ALA A 636 9.32 21.29 12.71
C ALA A 636 7.98 20.58 13.00
N ASP A 637 8.01 19.27 13.25
CA ASP A 637 6.81 18.44 13.46
C ASP A 637 5.71 18.64 12.40
N ALA A 638 6.15 18.87 11.15
CA ALA A 638 5.28 19.23 10.05
C ALA A 638 4.59 18.03 9.38
N ILE A 639 4.92 16.78 9.76
CA ILE A 639 4.42 15.59 9.07
C ILE A 639 3.23 15.02 9.83
N ASP A 640 2.08 14.97 9.16
CA ASP A 640 0.83 14.41 9.69
C ASP A 640 0.28 13.35 8.72
N LEU A 641 0.51 12.07 9.03
CA LEU A 641 -0.04 10.96 8.26
C LEU A 641 -1.56 10.78 8.47
N GLY A 642 -2.16 11.50 9.41
CA GLY A 642 -3.60 11.55 9.66
C GLY A 642 -4.36 12.50 8.74
N MET A 643 -3.68 13.35 7.96
CA MET A 643 -4.35 14.25 7.01
C MET A 643 -5.33 13.52 6.11
N ARG A 644 -6.46 14.19 5.81
CA ARG A 644 -7.47 13.69 4.88
C ARG A 644 -7.60 14.63 3.69
N PRO A 645 -8.01 14.12 2.51
CA PRO A 645 -8.38 14.97 1.39
C PRO A 645 -9.48 15.96 1.79
N GLN A 646 -9.42 17.16 1.22
CA GLN A 646 -10.40 18.22 1.45
C GLN A 646 -11.23 18.46 0.19
N ARG A 647 -12.50 18.79 0.37
CA ARG A 647 -13.38 19.23 -0.69
C ARG A 647 -13.74 20.69 -0.42
N LEU A 648 -13.52 21.55 -1.41
CA LEU A 648 -13.75 22.98 -1.34
C LEU A 648 -14.80 23.36 -2.38
N GLU A 649 -15.77 24.15 -1.96
CA GLU A 649 -16.76 24.74 -2.86
C GLU A 649 -16.42 26.22 -3.05
N VAL A 650 -16.22 26.66 -4.29
CA VAL A 650 -15.87 28.03 -4.64
C VAL A 650 -16.78 28.57 -5.73
N GLU A 651 -17.02 29.88 -5.70
CA GLU A 651 -17.79 30.60 -6.71
C GLU A 651 -16.84 31.45 -7.56
N VAL A 652 -17.02 31.37 -8.89
CA VAL A 652 -16.24 32.16 -9.84
C VAL A 652 -17.11 32.74 -10.95
N SER A 653 -16.67 33.83 -11.55
CA SER A 653 -17.39 34.52 -12.65
C SER A 653 -16.88 34.13 -14.04
N ALA A 654 -15.65 33.61 -14.12
CA ALA A 654 -15.04 33.09 -15.35
C ALA A 654 -14.14 31.89 -15.08
N VAL A 655 -13.98 31.02 -16.07
CA VAL A 655 -13.13 29.85 -16.00
C VAL A 655 -12.15 29.83 -17.19
N VAL A 656 -10.86 29.64 -16.93
CA VAL A 656 -9.83 29.47 -17.97
C VAL A 656 -9.27 28.05 -17.90
N VAL A 657 -9.52 27.24 -18.93
CA VAL A 657 -9.01 25.87 -19.06
C VAL A 657 -7.61 25.93 -19.67
N SER A 658 -6.59 25.60 -18.89
CA SER A 658 -5.17 25.58 -19.30
C SER A 658 -4.47 24.27 -18.95
N THR A 659 -5.15 23.15 -19.23
CA THR A 659 -4.75 21.79 -18.87
C THR A 659 -3.61 21.24 -19.76
N GLY A 660 -3.23 21.98 -20.81
CA GLY A 660 -2.16 21.61 -21.72
C GLY A 660 -2.44 20.32 -22.51
N TYR A 661 -1.37 19.57 -22.80
CA TYR A 661 -1.39 18.36 -23.64
C TYR A 661 -0.80 17.15 -22.89
N ARG A 662 -1.02 15.96 -23.44
CA ARG A 662 -0.31 14.72 -23.04
C ARG A 662 0.75 14.36 -24.05
N LEU A 663 1.82 13.70 -23.60
CA LEU A 663 2.79 13.07 -24.49
C LEU A 663 2.20 11.74 -24.99
N PHE A 664 2.52 11.38 -26.24
CA PHE A 664 2.16 10.09 -26.79
C PHE A 664 2.82 8.97 -25.98
N PRO A 665 2.08 7.95 -25.54
CA PRO A 665 2.63 6.79 -24.82
C PRO A 665 3.49 5.94 -25.77
N ALA A 666 4.81 5.91 -25.54
CA ALA A 666 5.75 5.28 -26.46
C ALA A 666 5.62 3.74 -26.53
N ASP A 667 5.02 3.11 -25.53
CA ASP A 667 4.68 1.69 -25.45
C ASP A 667 3.63 1.27 -26.51
N LEU A 668 2.81 2.21 -27.01
CA LEU A 668 1.89 1.97 -28.13
C LEU A 668 2.61 1.74 -29.48
N LYS A 669 3.94 1.90 -29.51
CA LYS A 669 4.79 1.53 -30.66
C LYS A 669 5.79 0.44 -30.23
N PRO A 670 5.31 -0.80 -29.97
CA PRO A 670 6.16 -1.87 -29.41
C PRO A 670 7.35 -2.24 -30.29
N GLN A 671 7.28 -1.99 -31.63
CA GLN A 671 8.38 -2.19 -32.53
C GLN A 671 9.59 -1.30 -32.26
N TYR A 672 9.42 -0.19 -31.50
CA TYR A 672 10.53 0.68 -31.10
C TYR A 672 11.16 0.29 -29.76
N GLY A 673 10.56 -0.64 -29.00
CA GLY A 673 11.16 -1.27 -27.83
C GLY A 673 11.28 -0.40 -26.59
N TRP A 674 10.61 0.75 -26.52
CA TRP A 674 10.56 1.55 -25.30
C TRP A 674 9.98 0.75 -24.14
N GLY A 675 10.58 0.87 -22.94
CA GLY A 675 10.24 0.06 -21.78
C GLY A 675 10.86 -1.35 -21.77
N ARG A 676 11.17 -1.91 -22.95
CA ARG A 676 11.85 -3.21 -23.12
C ARG A 676 13.36 -3.05 -23.23
N PHE A 677 13.81 -2.16 -24.10
CA PHE A 677 15.22 -1.85 -24.30
C PHE A 677 15.59 -0.59 -23.50
N LYS A 678 16.49 -0.71 -22.54
CA LYS A 678 16.80 0.38 -21.61
C LYS A 678 17.45 1.58 -22.27
N ASN A 679 18.14 1.40 -23.40
CA ASN A 679 18.79 2.46 -24.15
C ASN A 679 17.88 3.08 -25.24
N VAL A 680 16.57 2.76 -25.22
CA VAL A 680 15.54 3.48 -25.98
C VAL A 680 14.82 4.41 -25.01
N ILE A 681 14.99 5.71 -25.19
CA ILE A 681 14.41 6.76 -24.33
C ILE A 681 13.51 7.69 -25.11
N THR A 682 12.67 8.47 -24.44
CA THR A 682 11.85 9.53 -25.05
C THR A 682 12.58 10.86 -25.08
N GLY A 683 12.12 11.79 -25.94
CA GLY A 683 12.63 13.15 -25.97
C GLY A 683 12.57 13.85 -24.61
N THR A 684 11.54 13.60 -23.79
CA THR A 684 11.45 14.17 -22.42
C THR A 684 12.54 13.60 -21.50
N GLN A 685 12.84 12.31 -21.58
CA GLN A 685 13.94 11.71 -20.84
C GLN A 685 15.29 12.32 -21.26
N MET A 686 15.49 12.56 -22.56
CA MET A 686 16.68 13.28 -23.04
C MET A 686 16.74 14.73 -22.51
N GLU A 687 15.59 15.44 -22.44
CA GLU A 687 15.55 16.77 -21.78
C GLU A 687 16.12 16.71 -20.36
N ARG A 688 15.74 15.66 -19.60
CA ARG A 688 16.24 15.51 -18.23
C ARG A 688 17.74 15.20 -18.18
N LEU A 689 18.27 14.43 -19.13
CA LEU A 689 19.72 14.15 -19.22
C LEU A 689 20.53 15.39 -19.57
N LEU A 690 19.94 16.34 -20.30
CA LEU A 690 20.58 17.58 -20.75
C LEU A 690 20.34 18.77 -19.78
N ALA A 691 19.42 18.63 -18.80
CA ALA A 691 19.06 19.73 -17.91
C ALA A 691 20.17 20.06 -16.90
N PRO A 692 20.24 21.30 -16.38
CA PRO A 692 21.16 21.65 -15.28
C PRO A 692 20.93 20.81 -14.01
N THR A 693 19.68 20.38 -13.78
CA THR A 693 19.27 19.52 -12.66
C THR A 693 19.16 18.05 -13.05
N ARG A 694 19.99 17.62 -14.00
CA ARG A 694 20.01 16.25 -14.54
C ARG A 694 20.31 15.21 -13.45
N PRO A 695 19.82 13.95 -13.64
CA PRO A 695 20.02 12.90 -12.66
C PRO A 695 21.46 12.35 -12.62
N TYR A 696 22.24 12.55 -13.71
CA TYR A 696 23.63 12.09 -13.84
C TYR A 696 24.57 13.27 -14.10
N ASN A 697 25.86 13.09 -13.88
CA ASN A 697 26.84 14.13 -14.10
C ASN A 697 27.00 14.53 -15.59
N THR A 698 26.68 13.62 -16.51
CA THR A 698 26.69 13.83 -17.97
C THR A 698 25.56 13.06 -18.63
N VAL A 699 25.44 13.08 -19.96
CA VAL A 699 24.52 12.21 -20.70
C VAL A 699 25.04 10.77 -20.65
N LEU A 700 24.29 9.88 -20.04
CA LEU A 700 24.63 8.46 -19.90
C LEU A 700 23.51 7.59 -20.47
N ARG A 701 23.88 6.42 -20.98
CA ARG A 701 22.96 5.36 -21.36
C ARG A 701 22.28 4.80 -20.09
N PRO A 702 20.94 4.76 -20.01
CA PRO A 702 20.27 4.25 -18.82
C PRO A 702 20.53 2.76 -18.53
N GLY A 703 20.87 1.98 -19.57
CA GLY A 703 21.07 0.53 -19.43
C GLY A 703 22.34 0.12 -18.71
N ASP A 704 23.45 0.85 -18.93
CA ASP A 704 24.79 0.47 -18.45
C ASP A 704 25.64 1.63 -17.92
N GLY A 705 25.16 2.87 -17.99
CA GLY A 705 25.87 4.04 -17.48
C GLY A 705 27.07 4.49 -18.35
N ARG A 706 27.22 3.98 -19.58
CA ARG A 706 28.27 4.45 -20.51
C ARG A 706 27.85 5.78 -21.15
N VAL A 707 28.86 6.54 -21.57
CA VAL A 707 28.66 7.72 -22.42
C VAL A 707 28.35 7.25 -23.84
N PRO A 708 27.23 7.68 -24.46
CA PRO A 708 26.91 7.25 -25.82
C PRO A 708 27.80 7.99 -26.85
N GLU A 709 28.22 7.25 -27.89
CA GLU A 709 28.98 7.76 -29.01
C GLU A 709 28.14 7.94 -30.27
N ARG A 710 27.12 7.05 -30.46
CA ARG A 710 26.25 7.09 -31.65
C ARG A 710 24.78 7.16 -31.18
N ILE A 711 24.13 8.29 -31.44
CA ILE A 711 22.82 8.61 -30.97
C ILE A 711 21.85 8.75 -32.16
N ALA A 712 20.73 8.04 -32.15
CA ALA A 712 19.69 8.20 -33.16
C ALA A 712 18.44 8.89 -32.59
N TYR A 713 17.83 9.77 -33.38
CA TYR A 713 16.50 10.33 -33.17
C TYR A 713 15.50 9.70 -34.13
N VAL A 714 14.40 9.16 -33.61
CA VAL A 714 13.27 8.64 -34.40
C VAL A 714 12.14 9.66 -34.34
N MET A 715 12.03 10.45 -35.42
CA MET A 715 11.05 11.52 -35.52
C MET A 715 9.63 11.00 -35.73
N CYS A 716 8.64 11.84 -35.39
CA CYS A 716 7.21 11.53 -35.57
C CYS A 716 6.73 10.27 -34.85
N THR A 717 7.36 9.88 -33.73
CA THR A 717 6.90 8.74 -32.93
C THR A 717 5.53 9.05 -32.35
N GLY A 718 4.46 8.36 -32.84
CA GLY A 718 3.07 8.60 -32.44
C GLY A 718 2.48 9.93 -32.91
N SER A 719 3.08 10.58 -33.91
CA SER A 719 2.55 11.73 -34.66
C SER A 719 2.52 11.41 -36.14
N ARG A 720 1.56 11.97 -36.89
CA ARG A 720 1.39 11.72 -38.32
C ARG A 720 1.31 10.22 -38.62
N ASP A 721 0.63 9.50 -37.74
CA ASP A 721 0.59 8.05 -37.73
C ASP A 721 -0.85 7.56 -37.46
N GLN A 722 -1.52 7.19 -38.55
CA GLN A 722 -2.88 6.66 -38.51
C GLN A 722 -2.98 5.31 -37.80
N THR A 723 -1.89 4.54 -37.72
CA THR A 723 -1.88 3.20 -37.05
C THR A 723 -2.09 3.30 -35.55
N VAL A 724 -1.86 4.46 -34.97
CA VAL A 724 -2.09 4.76 -33.54
C VAL A 724 -3.14 5.87 -33.33
N GLY A 725 -3.95 6.14 -34.35
CA GLY A 725 -5.06 7.11 -34.27
C GLY A 725 -4.63 8.57 -34.15
N ASN A 726 -3.37 8.92 -34.45
CA ASN A 726 -2.89 10.31 -34.37
C ASN A 726 -2.36 10.79 -35.73
N PRO A 727 -3.22 11.28 -36.64
CA PRO A 727 -2.80 11.80 -37.93
C PRO A 727 -2.10 13.16 -37.85
N LEU A 728 -2.22 13.87 -36.72
CA LEU A 728 -1.72 15.23 -36.57
C LEU A 728 -0.20 15.29 -36.42
N CYS A 729 0.34 16.39 -36.87
CA CYS A 729 1.70 16.82 -36.55
C CYS A 729 1.73 17.52 -35.19
N SER A 730 2.66 17.13 -34.33
CA SER A 730 2.87 17.76 -33.03
C SER A 730 3.59 19.12 -33.10
N LYS A 731 3.85 19.64 -34.31
CA LYS A 731 4.36 20.96 -34.67
C LYS A 731 5.76 21.29 -34.15
N PHE A 732 6.06 21.05 -32.84
CA PHE A 732 7.32 21.49 -32.22
C PHE A 732 8.31 20.33 -31.91
N CYS A 733 7.97 19.06 -32.23
CA CYS A 733 8.89 17.95 -31.95
C CYS A 733 10.18 18.02 -32.78
N CYS A 734 10.14 18.54 -34.01
CA CYS A 734 11.34 18.82 -34.80
C CYS A 734 12.25 19.81 -34.07
N MET A 735 11.69 20.90 -33.59
CA MET A 735 12.46 21.97 -32.95
C MET A 735 13.09 21.53 -31.64
N TYR A 736 12.37 20.79 -30.76
CA TYR A 736 13.01 20.33 -29.55
C TYR A 736 14.08 19.26 -29.80
N SER A 737 13.94 18.44 -30.83
CA SER A 737 14.96 17.47 -31.22
C SER A 737 16.22 18.17 -31.74
N LEU A 738 16.07 19.14 -32.61
CA LEU A 738 17.19 19.99 -33.11
C LEU A 738 17.92 20.68 -31.95
N LYS A 739 17.17 21.25 -31.02
CA LYS A 739 17.74 21.82 -29.80
C LYS A 739 18.54 20.80 -28.98
N GLN A 740 17.99 19.61 -28.76
CA GLN A 740 18.68 18.54 -28.04
C GLN A 740 19.96 18.12 -28.76
N ASN A 741 19.94 18.01 -30.09
CA ASN A 741 21.12 17.70 -30.88
C ASN A 741 22.24 18.73 -30.69
N GLN A 742 21.94 20.02 -30.78
CA GLN A 742 22.92 21.07 -30.52
C GLN A 742 23.51 20.99 -29.11
N LEU A 743 22.66 20.68 -28.10
CA LEU A 743 23.11 20.50 -26.71
C LEU A 743 23.96 19.25 -26.51
N ILE A 744 23.63 18.15 -27.20
CA ILE A 744 24.44 16.92 -27.19
C ILE A 744 25.79 17.16 -27.78
N MET A 745 25.86 17.77 -28.96
CA MET A 745 27.14 18.09 -29.64
C MET A 745 28.01 19.04 -28.83
N GLY A 746 27.41 19.94 -28.03
CA GLY A 746 28.14 20.75 -27.06
C GLY A 746 28.62 20.00 -25.83
N ALA A 747 27.85 19.02 -25.34
CA ALA A 747 28.16 18.23 -24.15
C ALA A 747 29.08 17.00 -24.45
N LEU A 748 28.93 16.42 -25.63
CA LEU A 748 29.61 15.22 -26.12
C LEU A 748 30.17 15.49 -27.50
N PRO A 749 31.32 16.24 -27.64
CA PRO A 749 31.84 16.70 -28.95
C PRO A 749 32.26 15.58 -29.90
N LEU A 750 32.42 14.36 -29.41
CA LEU A 750 32.80 13.17 -30.19
C LEU A 750 31.62 12.29 -30.57
N ALA A 751 30.39 12.64 -30.14
CA ALA A 751 29.21 11.83 -30.41
C ALA A 751 28.64 12.16 -31.82
N ASP A 752 28.34 11.11 -32.57
CA ASP A 752 27.61 11.17 -33.82
C ASP A 752 26.12 11.19 -33.59
N VAL A 753 25.40 12.20 -34.07
CA VAL A 753 23.94 12.30 -33.93
C VAL A 753 23.29 12.15 -35.31
N THR A 754 22.40 11.17 -35.44
CA THR A 754 21.60 10.91 -36.62
C THR A 754 20.11 11.14 -36.38
N VAL A 755 19.45 11.91 -37.25
CA VAL A 755 18.02 12.19 -37.20
C VAL A 755 17.31 11.46 -38.34
N HIS A 756 16.51 10.43 -38.01
CA HIS A 756 15.63 9.77 -38.97
C HIS A 756 14.30 10.54 -39.04
N TYR A 757 13.97 11.13 -40.17
CA TYR A 757 12.86 12.06 -40.32
C TYR A 757 12.05 11.89 -41.61
N ILE A 758 10.81 12.36 -41.61
CA ILE A 758 9.95 12.41 -42.81
C ILE A 758 10.12 13.73 -43.54
N ASP A 759 9.91 14.83 -42.79
CA ASP A 759 10.20 16.21 -43.13
C ASP A 759 10.49 17.00 -41.85
N ILE A 760 11.34 18.05 -41.95
CA ILE A 760 11.59 18.93 -40.82
C ILE A 760 10.61 20.09 -40.89
N ARG A 761 9.88 20.33 -39.81
CA ARG A 761 8.93 21.42 -39.66
C ARG A 761 9.47 22.46 -38.71
N ALA A 762 10.06 23.49 -39.29
CA ALA A 762 10.68 24.62 -38.62
C ALA A 762 9.84 25.89 -38.85
N ALA A 763 8.52 25.82 -38.51
CA ALA A 763 7.59 26.89 -38.74
C ALA A 763 7.60 27.90 -37.58
N GLY A 764 8.35 28.97 -37.73
CA GLY A 764 8.48 30.07 -36.75
C GLY A 764 9.62 30.98 -37.12
N LYS A 765 9.65 32.21 -36.54
CA LYS A 765 10.70 33.18 -36.80
C LYS A 765 12.04 32.68 -36.23
N GLY A 766 13.05 32.54 -37.09
CA GLY A 766 14.37 32.04 -36.72
C GLY A 766 14.47 30.52 -36.59
N TYR A 767 13.40 29.75 -36.89
CA TYR A 767 13.39 28.29 -36.71
C TYR A 767 14.09 27.57 -37.88
N ASP A 768 14.02 28.12 -39.09
CA ASP A 768 14.75 27.57 -40.24
C ASP A 768 16.25 27.74 -40.09
N GLU A 769 16.71 28.95 -39.70
CA GLU A 769 18.10 29.23 -39.37
C GLU A 769 18.62 28.33 -38.25
N PHE A 770 17.78 28.02 -37.26
CA PHE A 770 18.12 27.08 -36.18
C PHE A 770 18.31 25.65 -36.69
N PHE A 771 17.50 25.21 -37.67
CA PHE A 771 17.67 23.94 -38.34
C PHE A 771 19.00 23.88 -39.13
N GLU A 772 19.30 24.91 -39.95
CA GLU A 772 20.53 24.98 -40.71
C GLU A 772 21.75 25.01 -39.79
N GLN A 773 21.67 25.67 -38.65
CA GLN A 773 22.74 25.65 -37.65
C GLN A 773 22.99 24.21 -37.10
N ALA A 774 21.95 23.45 -36.77
CA ALA A 774 22.07 22.06 -36.31
C ALA A 774 22.77 21.20 -37.38
N ARG A 775 22.42 21.42 -38.63
CA ARG A 775 23.05 20.80 -39.80
C ARG A 775 24.50 21.11 -39.95
N ALA A 776 24.85 22.41 -39.84
CA ALA A 776 26.22 22.89 -39.91
C ALA A 776 27.12 22.39 -38.74
N MET A 777 26.54 22.08 -37.59
CA MET A 777 27.23 21.47 -36.46
C MET A 777 27.57 19.98 -36.68
N GLY A 778 27.10 19.32 -37.74
CA GLY A 778 27.48 17.98 -38.10
C GLY A 778 26.39 16.92 -37.80
N THR A 779 25.16 17.32 -37.48
CA THR A 779 24.01 16.36 -37.33
C THR A 779 23.74 15.72 -38.70
N THR A 780 23.72 14.39 -38.75
CA THR A 780 23.34 13.61 -39.93
C THR A 780 21.80 13.49 -40.04
N PHE A 781 21.27 13.82 -41.23
CA PHE A 781 19.82 13.72 -41.48
C PHE A 781 19.53 12.63 -42.51
N VAL A 782 18.75 11.59 -42.11
CA VAL A 782 18.32 10.48 -42.95
C VAL A 782 16.82 10.56 -43.18
N LYS A 783 16.43 10.86 -44.42
CA LYS A 783 15.03 10.97 -44.80
C LYS A 783 14.40 9.60 -44.98
N GLY A 784 13.37 9.28 -44.21
CA GLY A 784 12.68 7.99 -44.25
C GLY A 784 12.03 7.67 -42.93
N ARG A 785 11.45 6.47 -42.84
CA ARG A 785 10.81 5.98 -41.61
C ARG A 785 11.58 4.81 -41.03
N VAL A 786 11.69 4.82 -39.70
CA VAL A 786 12.17 3.66 -38.94
C VAL A 786 11.06 2.62 -38.84
N ALA A 787 11.34 1.40 -39.32
CA ALA A 787 10.41 0.27 -39.29
C ALA A 787 10.43 -0.45 -37.92
N GLY A 788 11.61 -0.56 -37.30
CA GLY A 788 11.75 -1.23 -36.02
C GLY A 788 13.13 -1.07 -35.41
N ILE A 789 13.25 -1.43 -34.16
CA ILE A 789 14.49 -1.41 -33.38
C ILE A 789 14.67 -2.79 -32.73
N THR A 790 15.88 -3.31 -32.76
CA THR A 790 16.30 -4.53 -32.07
C THR A 790 17.52 -4.25 -31.20
N GLU A 791 17.66 -4.99 -30.10
CA GLU A 791 18.78 -4.86 -29.16
C GLU A 791 19.76 -6.01 -29.35
N LYS A 792 21.05 -5.72 -29.36
CA LYS A 792 22.15 -6.66 -29.36
C LYS A 792 22.52 -7.09 -27.93
N GLU A 793 23.33 -8.15 -27.80
CA GLU A 793 23.77 -8.67 -26.49
C GLU A 793 24.57 -7.63 -25.68
N ASP A 794 25.26 -6.71 -26.33
CA ASP A 794 26.03 -5.63 -25.71
C ASP A 794 25.17 -4.42 -25.30
N GLY A 795 23.86 -4.47 -25.53
CA GLY A 795 22.92 -3.40 -25.25
C GLY A 795 22.90 -2.28 -26.30
N ASN A 796 23.60 -2.45 -27.42
CA ASN A 796 23.49 -1.56 -28.57
C ASN A 796 22.20 -1.86 -29.36
N LEU A 797 21.77 -0.88 -30.11
CA LEU A 797 20.48 -0.88 -30.80
C LEU A 797 20.67 -0.83 -32.31
N VAL A 798 19.97 -1.70 -33.03
CA VAL A 798 19.98 -1.72 -34.49
C VAL A 798 18.64 -1.18 -34.98
N LEU A 799 18.68 -0.06 -35.73
CA LEU A 799 17.54 0.53 -36.39
C LEU A 799 17.43 0.00 -37.81
N ARG A 800 16.26 -0.51 -38.16
CA ARG A 800 15.89 -0.82 -39.54
C ARG A 800 15.00 0.27 -40.09
N TYR A 801 15.43 0.90 -41.17
CA TYR A 801 14.77 2.08 -41.70
C TYR A 801 14.78 2.13 -43.24
N GLU A 802 13.91 2.92 -43.83
CA GLU A 802 13.91 3.28 -45.23
C GLU A 802 14.83 4.50 -45.43
N ASP A 803 15.73 4.45 -46.41
CA ASP A 803 16.56 5.60 -46.80
C ASP A 803 16.10 6.10 -48.17
N ILE A 804 15.24 7.12 -48.14
CA ILE A 804 14.62 7.68 -49.34
C ILE A 804 15.66 8.38 -50.22
N ASP A 805 16.54 9.21 -49.64
CA ASP A 805 17.55 9.95 -50.39
C ASP A 805 18.68 9.03 -50.87
N GLY A 806 18.90 7.93 -50.16
CA GLY A 806 19.82 6.83 -50.59
C GLY A 806 19.25 5.88 -51.61
N GLY A 807 18.16 6.21 -52.29
CA GLY A 807 17.57 5.40 -53.37
C GLY A 807 16.37 4.56 -52.99
N GLY A 808 15.74 4.84 -51.82
CA GLY A 808 14.55 4.12 -51.39
C GLY A 808 14.82 2.69 -50.88
N VAL A 809 16.02 2.44 -50.38
CA VAL A 809 16.44 1.14 -49.90
C VAL A 809 16.15 0.96 -48.42
N ILE A 810 15.93 -0.30 -47.98
CA ILE A 810 15.89 -0.65 -46.57
C ILE A 810 17.32 -0.83 -46.09
N ALA A 811 17.70 -0.03 -45.08
CA ALA A 811 19.04 -0.05 -44.48
C ALA A 811 18.95 -0.38 -42.97
N GLU A 812 20.06 -0.76 -42.41
CA GLU A 812 20.25 -0.96 -40.98
C GLU A 812 21.46 -0.20 -40.49
N ALA A 813 21.34 0.41 -39.30
CA ALA A 813 22.45 1.09 -38.65
C ALA A 813 22.42 0.85 -37.13
N GLU A 814 23.61 0.82 -36.54
CA GLU A 814 23.80 0.54 -35.12
C GLU A 814 24.03 1.83 -34.34
N TYR A 815 23.36 1.94 -33.17
CA TYR A 815 23.42 3.10 -32.27
C TYR A 815 23.56 2.65 -30.82
N ASP A 816 24.12 3.51 -29.99
CA ASP A 816 24.30 3.25 -28.55
C ASP A 816 23.08 3.71 -27.75
N LEU A 817 22.40 4.73 -28.23
CA LEU A 817 21.26 5.36 -27.60
C LEU A 817 20.25 5.80 -28.66
N VAL A 818 18.97 5.49 -28.44
CA VAL A 818 17.90 5.92 -29.35
C VAL A 818 16.91 6.80 -28.61
N VAL A 819 16.61 7.95 -29.20
CA VAL A 819 15.66 8.94 -28.68
C VAL A 819 14.39 8.93 -29.53
N LEU A 820 13.26 8.56 -28.94
CA LEU A 820 11.97 8.63 -29.59
C LEU A 820 11.41 10.08 -29.45
N ALA A 821 11.32 10.78 -30.57
CA ALA A 821 10.69 12.09 -30.63
C ALA A 821 9.17 11.91 -30.59
N VAL A 822 8.66 11.65 -29.39
CA VAL A 822 7.24 11.39 -29.16
C VAL A 822 6.37 12.61 -29.44
N GLY A 823 5.23 12.37 -30.05
CA GLY A 823 4.25 13.42 -30.35
C GLY A 823 3.47 13.86 -29.12
N VAL A 824 2.59 14.84 -29.34
CA VAL A 824 1.64 15.30 -28.35
C VAL A 824 0.24 14.89 -28.72
N GLN A 825 -0.60 14.72 -27.71
CA GLN A 825 -2.01 14.38 -27.81
C GLN A 825 -2.84 15.33 -26.96
N PRO A 826 -4.13 15.52 -27.24
CA PRO A 826 -5.02 16.28 -26.39
C PRO A 826 -5.05 15.72 -24.96
N ASN A 827 -5.41 16.56 -24.01
CA ASN A 827 -5.65 16.13 -22.64
C ASN A 827 -7.14 15.83 -22.46
N PRO A 828 -7.59 14.56 -22.44
CA PRO A 828 -8.99 14.20 -22.32
C PRO A 828 -9.62 14.66 -21.01
N GLU A 829 -8.80 14.95 -19.97
CA GLU A 829 -9.28 15.44 -18.69
C GLU A 829 -9.78 16.88 -18.73
N ALA A 830 -9.53 17.63 -19.81
CA ALA A 830 -9.94 19.04 -19.95
C ALA A 830 -11.46 19.22 -19.84
N ALA A 831 -12.25 18.28 -20.35
CA ALA A 831 -13.70 18.33 -20.36
C ALA A 831 -14.35 17.69 -19.11
N HIS A 832 -13.64 16.89 -18.33
CA HIS A 832 -14.19 16.14 -17.18
C HIS A 832 -14.92 17.00 -16.14
N PRO A 833 -14.47 18.23 -15.80
CA PRO A 833 -15.15 19.04 -14.80
C PRO A 833 -16.54 19.55 -15.25
N PHE A 834 -16.83 19.52 -16.54
CA PHE A 834 -18.05 20.05 -17.11
C PHE A 834 -19.10 18.94 -17.35
N ALA A 835 -20.37 19.33 -17.48
CA ALA A 835 -21.41 18.37 -17.86
C ALA A 835 -21.04 17.70 -19.19
N HIS A 836 -21.36 16.42 -19.33
CA HIS A 836 -21.03 15.63 -20.52
C HIS A 836 -21.48 16.33 -21.81
N GLY A 837 -20.52 16.58 -22.71
CA GLY A 837 -20.76 17.26 -24.00
C GLY A 837 -20.97 18.77 -23.93
N ALA A 838 -20.97 19.39 -22.73
CA ALA A 838 -21.11 20.84 -22.61
C ALA A 838 -19.89 21.60 -23.13
N LEU A 839 -18.70 21.16 -22.77
CA LEU A 839 -17.45 21.68 -23.34
C LEU A 839 -17.15 20.87 -24.62
N THR A 840 -17.26 21.52 -25.79
CA THR A 840 -17.03 20.86 -27.08
C THR A 840 -15.54 20.60 -27.28
N LEU A 841 -15.24 19.40 -27.76
CA LEU A 841 -13.91 19.02 -28.23
C LEU A 841 -13.92 18.98 -29.77
N ASP A 842 -12.79 19.27 -30.40
CA ASP A 842 -12.63 19.11 -31.85
C ASP A 842 -12.57 17.64 -32.27
N GLU A 843 -12.48 17.37 -33.57
CA GLU A 843 -12.37 16.02 -34.13
C GLU A 843 -11.12 15.24 -33.65
N HIS A 844 -10.16 15.93 -33.05
CA HIS A 844 -8.92 15.36 -32.54
C HIS A 844 -8.87 15.25 -31.02
N GLY A 845 -9.90 15.77 -30.30
CA GLY A 845 -10.04 15.74 -28.86
C GLY A 845 -9.45 16.92 -28.10
N TYR A 846 -9.00 17.99 -28.77
CA TYR A 846 -8.65 19.27 -28.13
C TYR A 846 -9.91 20.07 -27.80
N VAL A 847 -9.81 20.97 -26.83
CA VAL A 847 -10.93 21.90 -26.54
C VAL A 847 -11.16 22.81 -27.74
N ALA A 848 -12.36 22.70 -28.35
CA ALA A 848 -12.72 23.48 -29.50
C ALA A 848 -12.93 24.96 -29.16
N GLU A 849 -12.38 25.84 -29.97
CA GLU A 849 -12.67 27.27 -29.94
C GLU A 849 -13.87 27.57 -30.81
N VAL A 850 -14.69 28.55 -30.43
CA VAL A 850 -15.87 28.96 -31.23
C VAL A 850 -15.43 29.49 -32.60
N ASP A 851 -14.35 30.27 -32.59
CA ASP A 851 -13.72 30.80 -33.80
C ASP A 851 -12.27 31.16 -33.43
N GLU A 852 -11.33 30.46 -34.01
CA GLU A 852 -9.89 30.62 -33.68
C GLU A 852 -9.32 31.97 -34.12
N ASP A 853 -9.92 32.59 -35.17
CA ASP A 853 -9.44 33.84 -35.78
C ASP A 853 -10.13 35.05 -35.15
N LEU A 854 -11.45 35.03 -34.96
CA LEU A 854 -12.24 36.15 -34.49
C LEU A 854 -12.45 36.18 -32.97
N ASN A 855 -12.52 35.00 -32.33
CA ASN A 855 -12.75 34.89 -30.89
C ASN A 855 -11.80 33.89 -30.26
N PRO A 856 -10.47 34.04 -30.40
CA PRO A 856 -9.51 33.08 -29.90
C PRO A 856 -9.65 32.92 -28.39
N GLY A 857 -9.67 31.64 -27.96
CA GLY A 857 -9.84 31.22 -26.56
C GLY A 857 -11.26 31.13 -26.07
N ALA A 858 -12.29 31.56 -26.84
CA ALA A 858 -13.70 31.38 -26.46
C ALA A 858 -14.17 29.94 -26.74
N THR A 859 -14.88 29.34 -25.78
CA THR A 859 -15.37 27.95 -25.90
C THR A 859 -16.88 27.90 -26.11
N SER A 860 -17.43 26.70 -26.32
CA SER A 860 -18.88 26.45 -26.43
C SER A 860 -19.68 26.87 -25.19
N ILE A 861 -19.03 27.06 -24.04
CA ILE A 861 -19.68 27.52 -22.81
C ILE A 861 -19.35 29.00 -22.59
N PRO A 862 -20.33 29.90 -22.69
CA PRO A 862 -20.09 31.31 -22.35
C PRO A 862 -19.48 31.47 -20.95
N GLY A 863 -18.43 32.29 -20.81
CA GLY A 863 -17.70 32.47 -19.54
C GLY A 863 -16.63 31.41 -19.23
N VAL A 864 -16.52 30.41 -20.09
CA VAL A 864 -15.42 29.43 -20.05
C VAL A 864 -14.51 29.66 -21.27
N PHE A 865 -13.21 29.80 -21.00
CA PHE A 865 -12.20 30.12 -22.00
C PHE A 865 -11.13 29.03 -21.99
N VAL A 866 -10.43 28.86 -23.11
CA VAL A 866 -9.31 27.92 -23.24
C VAL A 866 -8.00 28.66 -23.48
N ALA A 867 -6.92 28.27 -22.82
CA ALA A 867 -5.63 28.92 -22.93
C ALA A 867 -4.48 27.92 -23.22
N GLY A 868 -3.56 28.33 -24.09
CA GLY A 868 -2.37 27.57 -24.45
C GLY A 868 -2.66 26.27 -25.19
N ALA A 869 -1.90 25.22 -24.90
CA ALA A 869 -1.94 23.97 -25.65
C ALA A 869 -3.12 23.03 -25.30
N ALA A 870 -4.11 23.51 -24.60
CA ALA A 870 -5.34 22.75 -24.35
C ALA A 870 -6.28 22.73 -25.57
N SER A 871 -6.16 23.72 -26.49
CA SER A 871 -6.92 23.81 -27.74
C SER A 871 -6.11 23.43 -29.00
N GLY A 872 -4.87 22.99 -28.87
CA GLY A 872 -4.05 22.58 -30.02
C GLY A 872 -2.58 22.47 -29.69
N ALA A 873 -1.80 21.85 -30.56
CA ALA A 873 -0.35 21.79 -30.41
C ALA A 873 0.26 23.18 -30.58
N ARG A 874 0.76 23.79 -29.50
CA ARG A 874 1.39 25.11 -29.45
C ARG A 874 2.72 25.03 -28.72
N ASP A 875 3.73 25.72 -29.22
CA ASP A 875 4.98 25.92 -28.52
C ASP A 875 4.86 26.96 -27.38
N ILE A 876 5.97 27.31 -26.71
CA ILE A 876 5.95 28.22 -25.55
C ILE A 876 5.49 29.64 -25.95
N PRO A 877 6.08 30.30 -26.97
CA PRO A 877 5.61 31.59 -27.44
C PRO A 877 4.14 31.61 -27.84
N GLU A 878 3.70 30.66 -28.64
CA GLU A 878 2.29 30.52 -29.07
C GLU A 878 1.36 30.31 -27.90
N SER A 879 1.74 29.49 -26.90
CA SER A 879 0.95 29.28 -25.69
C SER A 879 0.76 30.55 -24.87
N ILE A 880 1.81 31.40 -24.77
CA ILE A 880 1.75 32.70 -24.09
C ILE A 880 0.84 33.68 -24.83
N LEU A 881 0.96 33.76 -26.16
CA LEU A 881 0.11 34.63 -27.01
C LEU A 881 -1.36 34.24 -26.91
N HIS A 882 -1.64 32.94 -27.04
CA HIS A 882 -3.01 32.42 -26.95
C HIS A 882 -3.63 32.64 -25.57
N SER A 883 -2.82 32.51 -24.51
CA SER A 883 -3.29 32.80 -23.14
C SER A 883 -3.62 34.29 -22.97
N GLY A 884 -2.88 35.17 -23.63
CA GLY A 884 -3.19 36.62 -23.69
C GLY A 884 -4.56 36.88 -24.33
N ALA A 885 -4.89 36.21 -25.42
CA ALA A 885 -6.20 36.30 -26.06
C ALA A 885 -7.34 35.81 -25.16
N ALA A 886 -7.18 34.61 -24.57
CA ALA A 886 -8.14 34.06 -23.60
C ALA A 886 -8.37 34.99 -22.40
N VAL A 887 -7.30 35.64 -21.90
CA VAL A 887 -7.37 36.63 -20.83
C VAL A 887 -8.19 37.84 -21.23
N ALA A 888 -7.97 38.36 -22.45
CA ALA A 888 -8.72 39.51 -22.94
C ALA A 888 -10.24 39.22 -23.00
N GLN A 889 -10.62 38.04 -23.45
CA GLN A 889 -12.00 37.59 -23.47
C GLN A 889 -12.57 37.43 -22.04
N ALA A 890 -11.81 36.80 -21.15
CA ALA A 890 -12.22 36.61 -19.75
C ALA A 890 -12.38 37.96 -19.03
N ALA A 891 -11.42 38.89 -19.20
CA ALA A 891 -11.49 40.22 -18.61
C ALA A 891 -12.71 41.01 -19.13
N ALA A 892 -12.97 40.99 -20.45
CA ALA A 892 -14.15 41.61 -21.02
C ALA A 892 -15.47 41.04 -20.42
N GLN A 893 -15.53 39.73 -20.14
CA GLN A 893 -16.68 39.10 -19.47
C GLN A 893 -16.80 39.58 -18.01
N LEU A 894 -15.70 39.65 -17.27
CA LEU A 894 -15.66 40.10 -15.87
C LEU A 894 -16.06 41.55 -15.72
N GLU A 895 -15.58 42.43 -16.58
CA GLU A 895 -15.91 43.86 -16.56
C GLU A 895 -17.40 44.13 -16.93
N ARG A 896 -18.00 43.38 -17.87
CA ARG A 896 -19.45 43.49 -18.17
C ARG A 896 -20.30 43.16 -16.95
N ARG A 897 -19.82 42.30 -16.04
CA ARG A 897 -20.54 41.96 -14.80
C ARG A 897 -20.36 43.01 -13.70
N ARG A 898 -19.27 43.79 -13.72
CA ARG A 898 -18.98 44.85 -12.75
C ARG A 898 -19.79 46.12 -13.02
N VAL A 899 -20.12 46.37 -14.29
CA VAL A 899 -20.94 47.54 -14.70
C VAL A 899 -22.41 47.11 -14.79
N PRO A 900 -23.27 47.48 -13.85
CA PRO A 900 -24.70 47.24 -13.99
C PRO A 900 -25.19 48.02 -15.23
N GLY A 901 -25.81 47.37 -16.21
CA GLY A 901 -26.40 48.02 -17.40
C GLY A 901 -27.51 49.03 -17.08
#